data_810f0453228c4dd7e31171c94c7e8e4d
#
_entry.id   810f0453228c4dd7e31171c94c7e8e4d
#
_cell.length_a   1.000
_cell.length_b   1.000
_cell.length_c   1.000
_cell.angle_alpha   90.00
_cell.angle_beta   90.00
_cell.angle_gamma   90.00
#
_symmetry.space_group_name_H-M   'P 1'
#
loop_
_entity.id
_entity.type
_entity.pdbx_description
1 polymer ?
#
loop_
_entity_poly.entity_id
_entity_poly.type
_entity_poly.pdbx_seq_one_letter_code
_entity_poly.pdbx_strand_id
1 'polypeptide(L)'
;VNGVFTHIGIDMAHESIYIRGARQNNLKNIDLRIPRNSFVVITGVSGSGKSSLAFDTLFAEGQRRYLEALSTYARQMAGRLNAPLVDEIEGLSPSIAIEQKGLPHNPRSTVGTLTEIYDYLRLLFARLGTPFCPNCDLPVRAWTVLEILADFSESLPPKSRILLLAPLDEVAEKDLPNLLRRLRRDGYGRVRAEGSVYELDPIPTLPRRPSRSMQIVIDRLVLDEEKQRRLIDSLELALRVGKGTAAIATPEGWEKFYSESARCASCGYTGPELTPGLFSFQHPFGMCPLCRGLGYAGADGEEAHRAGRSSAGRFGSSPVRTEVEESGDPGLANPALRRLDAIAADTEEVSELPGLGPEHPPCPACNGTRLSEAARSVRLGGLSIDRVSAMNPAAAAQWLEGLDFDESRRKILKRPQKEILNRLNNLIELGLPYLTLDRSSNTLSGGEAQRVRLAHQLSSSLSGVLYVLDEPSVGLHPRDHRRLLDILLRLRDAGNSLVVVEHDRETILRADHLIDMGPGAGTQGGEVVFSGSPEGIAKCSASLTGLYISGKKQIHTPKRRKKRGDFFRLTGACGHNLKSISADFPYGCMTCVTGVSGSGKSTLVLDTLYRALAQRIYNIETHPAPFSSLDNAERLRKVILVDQSPIGRTPRSIPATYTGVFGLIRQLFSRVPEARARGYSLARFSFNAKGGRCDHCRGEGLQRIEMYFLPDIYVTCPVCQGSRYNRETLDITYRGHSIASILEMTVYEAAAFFGNFRAIRYKLDSLIDVGMGYIRLGQPATTLSGGEAQRIKLAAELSRRGQGKALYILDEPTTGLHFEDISKLLHVLRKLVDQQNTIIIIEHHPDVIKSADYVIDLGPEGGEGGGRIVAAGTPEEVARSKNSHTAPYLREAL
;
A
#
# COMPACT_ATOMS: atom_id res chain seq x y z
N VAL A 1 51.43 33.02 -13.26
CA VAL A 1 50.16 33.70 -13.09
C VAL A 1 49.55 33.22 -11.78
N ASN A 2 50.03 33.84 -10.67
CA ASN A 2 49.46 33.68 -9.34
C ASN A 2 48.50 34.85 -9.08
N GLY A 3 47.39 34.55 -8.45
CA GLY A 3 46.57 35.53 -7.74
C GLY A 3 45.23 35.80 -8.43
N VAL A 4 44.20 35.17 -7.90
CA VAL A 4 42.83 35.64 -7.55
C VAL A 4 41.98 34.38 -7.22
N PHE A 5 42.14 33.82 -6.04
CA PHE A 5 41.18 33.01 -5.33
C PHE A 5 41.28 33.36 -3.87
N THR A 6 40.73 34.51 -3.52
CA THR A 6 40.55 34.89 -2.11
C THR A 6 39.07 35.26 -1.89
N HIS A 7 38.46 34.53 -0.97
CA HIS A 7 37.17 34.80 -0.30
C HIS A 7 35.89 34.60 -1.14
N ILE A 8 35.53 33.36 -1.41
CA ILE A 8 34.17 32.93 -1.21
C ILE A 8 34.09 32.52 0.25
N GLY A 9 33.48 33.34 1.10
CA GLY A 9 33.21 33.02 2.49
C GLY A 9 32.46 31.68 2.51
N ILE A 10 33.06 30.69 3.12
CA ILE A 10 32.39 29.48 3.55
C ILE A 10 31.39 29.98 4.59
N ASP A 11 30.12 30.09 4.18
CA ASP A 11 28.99 30.33 5.05
C ASP A 11 29.07 29.30 6.18
N MET A 12 29.29 29.77 7.40
CA MET A 12 29.35 28.92 8.59
C MET A 12 28.01 28.16 8.62
N ALA A 13 28.07 26.87 8.40
CA ALA A 13 26.90 26.02 8.37
C ALA A 13 26.08 26.32 9.64
N HIS A 14 24.87 26.86 9.48
CA HIS A 14 23.98 27.18 10.61
C HIS A 14 23.81 25.91 11.47
N GLU A 15 24.17 25.96 12.73
CA GLU A 15 24.03 24.85 13.69
C GLU A 15 22.56 24.55 14.00
N SER A 16 21.65 25.44 13.61
CA SER A 16 20.22 25.38 13.92
C SER A 16 19.38 25.93 12.77
N ILE A 17 18.15 25.43 12.69
CA ILE A 17 17.07 26.01 11.88
C ILE A 17 16.36 27.03 12.75
N TYR A 18 16.22 28.27 12.26
CA TYR A 18 15.50 29.35 12.94
C TYR A 18 14.21 29.62 12.20
N ILE A 19 13.10 29.58 12.93
CA ILE A 19 11.76 29.92 12.45
C ILE A 19 11.32 31.18 13.16
N ARG A 20 10.83 32.18 12.43
CA ARG A 20 10.28 33.42 12.98
C ARG A 20 8.86 33.65 12.45
N GLY A 21 7.95 33.93 13.35
CA GLY A 21 6.58 34.34 13.01
C GLY A 21 5.74 33.29 12.32
N ALA A 22 5.85 32.00 12.66
CA ALA A 22 5.05 30.95 12.02
C ALA A 22 3.57 31.07 12.46
N ARG A 23 2.69 31.21 11.44
CA ARG A 23 1.23 31.44 11.63
C ARG A 23 0.37 30.50 10.80
N GLN A 24 0.96 29.39 10.32
CA GLN A 24 0.24 28.43 9.51
C GLN A 24 -0.86 27.72 10.31
N ASN A 25 -2.07 27.64 9.75
CA ASN A 25 -3.25 27.02 10.36
C ASN A 25 -3.58 27.61 11.76
N ASN A 26 -3.35 26.84 12.82
CA ASN A 26 -3.61 27.27 14.19
C ASN A 26 -2.38 27.79 14.95
N LEU A 27 -1.21 27.90 14.31
CA LEU A 27 0.01 28.40 14.95
C LEU A 27 -0.12 29.88 15.31
N LYS A 28 0.28 30.25 16.52
CA LYS A 28 0.13 31.56 17.09
C LYS A 28 1.41 32.39 17.04
N ASN A 29 1.88 32.69 15.82
CA ASN A 29 3.06 33.55 15.60
C ASN A 29 4.27 33.07 16.40
N ILE A 30 4.64 31.80 16.22
CA ILE A 30 5.69 31.16 17.02
C ILE A 30 7.08 31.42 16.44
N ASP A 31 8.03 31.70 17.34
CA ASP A 31 9.47 31.71 17.06
C ASP A 31 10.11 30.48 17.67
N LEU A 32 10.95 29.80 16.91
CA LEU A 32 11.53 28.51 17.33
C LEU A 32 12.94 28.31 16.78
N ARG A 33 13.81 27.70 17.61
CA ARG A 33 15.13 27.24 17.23
C ARG A 33 15.16 25.71 17.27
N ILE A 34 15.53 25.03 16.15
CA ILE A 34 15.61 23.60 16.01
C ILE A 34 17.06 23.23 15.71
N PRO A 35 17.73 22.40 16.53
CA PRO A 35 19.11 21.99 16.26
C PRO A 35 19.18 21.10 15.01
N ARG A 36 20.24 21.30 14.18
CA ARG A 36 20.53 20.45 13.02
C ARG A 36 21.30 19.21 13.44
N ASN A 37 21.34 18.21 12.57
CA ASN A 37 22.00 16.91 12.79
C ASN A 37 21.57 16.26 14.12
N SER A 38 20.32 16.42 14.46
CA SER A 38 19.71 15.98 15.72
C SER A 38 18.41 15.26 15.47
N PHE A 39 18.05 14.40 16.40
CA PHE A 39 16.76 13.73 16.46
C PHE A 39 15.79 14.57 17.28
N VAL A 40 14.94 15.36 16.61
CA VAL A 40 13.97 16.28 17.22
C VAL A 40 12.59 15.66 17.20
N VAL A 41 11.91 15.62 18.34
CA VAL A 41 10.54 15.12 18.46
C VAL A 41 9.59 16.29 18.72
N ILE A 42 8.52 16.38 17.92
CA ILE A 42 7.42 17.31 18.12
C ILE A 42 6.24 16.51 18.69
N THR A 43 5.81 16.85 19.91
CA THR A 43 4.73 16.19 20.64
C THR A 43 3.64 17.18 21.06
N GLY A 44 2.61 16.71 21.75
CA GLY A 44 1.47 17.49 22.24
C GLY A 44 0.12 16.87 21.89
N VAL A 45 -0.97 17.39 22.44
CA VAL A 45 -2.32 16.85 22.22
C VAL A 45 -2.74 16.88 20.74
N SER A 46 -3.69 16.00 20.34
CA SER A 46 -4.22 16.02 18.97
C SER A 46 -4.81 17.37 18.64
N GLY A 47 -4.49 17.92 17.43
CA GLY A 47 -4.92 19.27 17.02
C GLY A 47 -4.17 20.44 17.66
N SER A 48 -3.04 20.21 18.36
CA SER A 48 -2.23 21.29 18.96
C SER A 48 -1.36 22.07 17.97
N GLY A 49 -1.24 21.64 16.71
CA GLY A 49 -0.45 22.33 15.68
C GLY A 49 0.86 21.61 15.29
N LYS A 50 1.09 20.38 15.74
CA LYS A 50 2.29 19.60 15.43
C LYS A 50 2.53 19.44 13.93
N SER A 51 1.53 18.96 13.21
CA SER A 51 1.61 18.75 11.76
C SER A 51 1.69 20.08 11.01
N SER A 52 1.05 21.15 11.54
CA SER A 52 1.17 22.50 10.98
C SER A 52 2.59 23.03 11.05
N LEU A 53 3.32 22.74 12.13
CA LEU A 53 4.73 23.12 12.27
C LEU A 53 5.64 22.22 11.41
N ALA A 54 5.49 20.87 11.50
CA ALA A 54 6.39 19.92 10.87
C ALA A 54 6.21 19.86 9.35
N PHE A 55 4.95 19.72 8.88
CA PHE A 55 4.64 19.48 7.47
C PHE A 55 4.24 20.76 6.73
N ASP A 56 3.25 21.50 7.27
CA ASP A 56 2.71 22.67 6.57
C ASP A 56 3.64 23.90 6.65
N THR A 57 4.66 23.88 7.51
CA THR A 57 5.65 24.97 7.64
C THR A 57 7.05 24.50 7.22
N LEU A 58 7.70 23.62 8.00
CA LEU A 58 9.10 23.22 7.75
C LEU A 58 9.26 22.45 6.43
N PHE A 59 8.51 21.36 6.26
CA PHE A 59 8.61 20.56 5.05
C PHE A 59 8.17 21.34 3.81
N ALA A 60 7.04 22.04 3.87
CA ALA A 60 6.50 22.79 2.74
C ALA A 60 7.50 23.86 2.23
N GLU A 61 8.15 24.61 3.13
CA GLU A 61 9.15 25.58 2.76
C GLU A 61 10.43 24.94 2.23
N GLY A 62 10.89 23.83 2.83
CA GLY A 62 12.05 23.10 2.33
C GLY A 62 11.83 22.52 0.94
N GLN A 63 10.65 21.97 0.67
CA GLN A 63 10.26 21.49 -0.65
C GLN A 63 10.17 22.63 -1.67
N ARG A 64 9.56 23.75 -1.29
CA ARG A 64 9.43 24.93 -2.16
C ARG A 64 10.83 25.43 -2.59
N ARG A 65 11.75 25.63 -1.65
CA ARG A 65 13.14 26.05 -1.95
C ARG A 65 13.88 25.07 -2.82
N TYR A 66 13.73 23.78 -2.56
CA TYR A 66 14.34 22.73 -3.39
C TYR A 66 13.83 22.77 -4.84
N LEU A 67 12.51 22.90 -5.04
CA LEU A 67 11.93 23.01 -6.37
C LEU A 67 12.33 24.29 -7.11
N GLU A 68 12.46 25.41 -6.42
CA GLU A 68 12.94 26.67 -6.97
C GLU A 68 14.40 26.60 -7.46
N ALA A 69 15.22 25.76 -6.82
CA ALA A 69 16.61 25.50 -7.21
C ALA A 69 16.75 24.62 -8.47
N LEU A 70 15.69 23.94 -8.89
CA LEU A 70 15.68 23.05 -10.05
C LEU A 70 15.42 23.79 -11.38
N SER A 71 15.03 23.06 -12.41
CA SER A 71 14.78 23.56 -13.78
C SER A 71 13.63 24.60 -13.83
N THR A 72 13.55 25.32 -14.96
CA THR A 72 12.46 26.30 -15.23
C THR A 72 11.07 25.69 -15.16
N TYR A 73 10.90 24.42 -15.55
CA TYR A 73 9.64 23.69 -15.43
C TYR A 73 9.29 23.44 -13.95
N ALA A 74 10.25 23.00 -13.16
CA ALA A 74 10.06 22.80 -11.71
C ALA A 74 9.74 24.13 -11.00
N ARG A 75 10.37 25.25 -11.40
CA ARG A 75 10.04 26.59 -10.90
C ARG A 75 8.61 27.02 -11.23
N GLN A 76 8.09 26.70 -12.42
CA GLN A 76 6.68 26.97 -12.76
C GLN A 76 5.71 26.14 -11.90
N MET A 77 6.13 24.95 -11.50
CA MET A 77 5.36 24.13 -10.53
C MET A 77 5.48 24.66 -9.11
N ALA A 78 6.69 25.03 -8.68
CA ALA A 78 6.94 25.63 -7.35
C ALA A 78 6.15 26.91 -7.12
N GLY A 79 5.97 27.76 -8.14
CA GLY A 79 5.12 28.95 -8.10
C GLY A 79 3.63 28.66 -7.87
N ARG A 80 3.19 27.39 -7.94
CA ARG A 80 1.83 26.97 -7.59
C ARG A 80 1.73 26.43 -6.16
N LEU A 81 2.86 26.18 -5.50
CA LEU A 81 2.89 25.83 -4.08
C LEU A 81 2.75 27.13 -3.29
N ASN A 82 1.73 27.20 -2.45
CA ASN A 82 1.57 28.34 -1.55
C ASN A 82 2.74 28.35 -0.55
N ALA A 83 3.42 29.49 -0.44
CA ALA A 83 4.39 29.67 0.64
C ALA A 83 3.68 29.55 2.00
N PRO A 84 4.29 28.88 2.98
CA PRO A 84 3.73 28.82 4.32
C PRO A 84 3.65 30.22 4.93
N LEU A 85 2.68 30.44 5.83
CA LEU A 85 2.52 31.70 6.55
C LEU A 85 3.57 31.80 7.65
N VAL A 86 4.76 32.27 7.30
CA VAL A 86 5.92 32.43 8.16
C VAL A 86 6.68 33.69 7.74
N ASP A 87 7.25 34.43 8.69
CA ASP A 87 8.02 35.62 8.34
C ASP A 87 9.37 35.24 7.74
N GLU A 88 10.09 34.29 8.37
CA GLU A 88 11.40 33.83 7.92
C GLU A 88 11.74 32.43 8.42
N ILE A 89 12.46 31.63 7.60
CA ILE A 89 13.10 30.37 8.02
C ILE A 89 14.54 30.38 7.53
N GLU A 90 15.50 30.32 8.45
CA GLU A 90 16.94 30.23 8.15
C GLU A 90 17.49 28.83 8.44
N GLY A 91 18.59 28.46 7.81
CA GLY A 91 19.30 27.20 8.06
C GLY A 91 18.57 25.93 7.59
N LEU A 92 17.53 26.04 6.76
CA LEU A 92 16.74 24.92 6.29
C LEU A 92 17.46 24.11 5.21
N SER A 93 17.62 22.81 5.42
CA SER A 93 18.14 21.85 4.44
C SER A 93 17.06 21.36 3.48
N PRO A 94 17.44 20.75 2.32
CA PRO A 94 16.48 20.01 1.51
C PRO A 94 15.70 19.02 2.36
N SER A 95 14.36 19.00 2.21
CA SER A 95 13.48 18.26 3.10
C SER A 95 12.79 17.10 2.39
N ILE A 96 12.67 15.96 3.08
CA ILE A 96 11.96 14.76 2.65
C ILE A 96 10.91 14.43 3.70
N ALA A 97 9.64 14.29 3.27
CA ALA A 97 8.56 13.88 4.16
C ALA A 97 8.24 12.39 4.01
N ILE A 98 7.99 11.74 5.13
CA ILE A 98 7.49 10.37 5.20
C ILE A 98 6.20 10.38 6.00
N GLU A 99 5.12 10.69 5.29
CA GLU A 99 3.77 10.78 5.86
C GLU A 99 3.10 9.42 5.97
N GLN A 100 2.18 9.28 6.92
CA GLN A 100 1.30 8.12 7.07
C GLN A 100 0.20 8.08 6.02
N LYS A 101 -0.14 9.22 5.38
CA LYS A 101 -1.17 9.27 4.34
C LYS A 101 -0.89 8.27 3.24
N GLY A 102 -1.93 7.52 2.85
CA GLY A 102 -1.86 6.42 1.90
C GLY A 102 -1.07 6.75 0.64
N LEU A 103 -0.41 5.75 0.10
CA LEU A 103 0.24 5.83 -1.21
C LEU A 103 -0.79 6.29 -2.26
N PRO A 104 -0.41 7.11 -3.26
CA PRO A 104 -1.29 7.35 -4.40
C PRO A 104 -1.83 6.01 -4.89
N HIS A 105 -3.14 5.93 -5.11
CA HIS A 105 -3.80 4.70 -5.54
C HIS A 105 -3.33 4.29 -6.94
N ASN A 106 -2.13 3.76 -7.02
CA ASN A 106 -1.64 3.10 -8.22
C ASN A 106 -1.76 1.58 -8.02
N PRO A 107 -2.75 0.92 -8.64
CA PRO A 107 -2.96 -0.52 -8.46
C PRO A 107 -1.81 -1.39 -8.97
N ARG A 108 -0.88 -0.79 -9.71
CA ARG A 108 0.32 -1.46 -10.22
C ARG A 108 1.52 -1.35 -9.29
N SER A 109 1.47 -0.55 -8.21
CA SER A 109 2.59 -0.43 -7.27
C SER A 109 2.65 -1.63 -6.33
N THR A 110 3.87 -2.14 -6.09
CA THR A 110 4.17 -3.26 -5.18
C THR A 110 5.28 -2.87 -4.21
N VAL A 111 5.48 -3.66 -3.15
CA VAL A 111 6.61 -3.49 -2.23
C VAL A 111 7.93 -3.45 -3.00
N GLY A 112 8.14 -4.38 -3.95
CA GLY A 112 9.35 -4.44 -4.77
C GLY A 112 9.58 -3.21 -5.63
N THR A 113 8.51 -2.59 -6.19
CA THR A 113 8.64 -1.35 -6.99
C THR A 113 8.85 -0.12 -6.12
N LEU A 114 8.22 -0.05 -4.93
CA LEU A 114 8.38 1.07 -4.00
C LEU A 114 9.79 1.13 -3.39
N THR A 115 10.44 -0.03 -3.25
CA THR A 115 11.80 -0.14 -2.73
C THR A 115 12.88 -0.17 -3.83
N GLU A 116 12.49 -0.06 -5.11
CA GLU A 116 13.34 -0.22 -6.29
C GLU A 116 14.02 -1.60 -6.42
N ILE A 117 13.73 -2.55 -5.52
CA ILE A 117 14.25 -3.92 -5.61
C ILE A 117 13.86 -4.55 -6.95
N TYR A 118 12.61 -4.32 -7.38
CA TYR A 118 12.09 -4.85 -8.62
C TYR A 118 12.84 -4.31 -9.86
N ASP A 119 13.29 -3.06 -9.84
CA ASP A 119 14.03 -2.47 -10.96
C ASP A 119 15.42 -3.10 -11.11
N TYR A 120 16.09 -3.38 -10.00
CA TYR A 120 17.35 -4.15 -10.03
C TYR A 120 17.12 -5.61 -10.44
N LEU A 121 16.03 -6.26 -10.01
CA LEU A 121 15.69 -7.60 -10.47
C LEU A 121 15.46 -7.64 -11.98
N ARG A 122 14.72 -6.69 -12.54
CA ARG A 122 14.51 -6.55 -13.99
C ARG A 122 15.83 -6.44 -14.75
N LEU A 123 16.78 -5.66 -14.21
CA LEU A 123 18.11 -5.53 -14.78
C LEU A 123 18.88 -6.86 -14.73
N LEU A 124 18.84 -7.58 -13.61
CA LEU A 124 19.50 -8.88 -13.47
C LEU A 124 18.92 -9.93 -14.42
N PHE A 125 17.58 -10.03 -14.51
CA PHE A 125 16.92 -10.96 -15.42
C PHE A 125 17.19 -10.63 -16.89
N ALA A 126 17.29 -9.36 -17.25
CA ALA A 126 17.64 -8.95 -18.60
C ALA A 126 19.10 -9.27 -18.98
N ARG A 127 20.02 -9.27 -18.01
CA ARG A 127 21.45 -9.47 -18.28
C ARG A 127 21.94 -10.89 -18.03
N LEU A 128 21.37 -11.61 -17.09
CA LEU A 128 21.83 -12.92 -16.62
C LEU A 128 20.77 -14.02 -16.76
N GLY A 129 19.54 -13.66 -17.06
CA GLY A 129 18.43 -14.60 -17.21
C GLY A 129 18.60 -15.50 -18.45
N THR A 130 18.11 -16.72 -18.33
CA THR A 130 18.05 -17.69 -19.42
C THR A 130 16.60 -17.91 -19.80
N PRO A 131 16.17 -17.63 -21.04
CA PRO A 131 14.82 -17.92 -21.48
C PRO A 131 14.61 -19.44 -21.63
N PHE A 132 13.42 -19.90 -21.27
CA PHE A 132 12.98 -21.28 -21.44
C PHE A 132 11.79 -21.31 -22.39
N CYS A 133 11.65 -22.40 -23.12
CA CYS A 133 10.49 -22.62 -23.97
C CYS A 133 9.24 -22.91 -23.12
N PRO A 134 8.14 -22.17 -23.26
CA PRO A 134 6.91 -22.44 -22.48
C PRO A 134 6.32 -23.83 -22.74
N ASN A 135 6.51 -24.37 -23.96
CA ASN A 135 5.92 -25.64 -24.38
C ASN A 135 6.78 -26.85 -24.02
N CYS A 136 8.12 -26.70 -24.08
CA CYS A 136 9.07 -27.84 -23.99
C CYS A 136 9.91 -27.81 -22.71
N ASP A 137 9.88 -26.71 -21.97
CA ASP A 137 10.71 -26.44 -20.78
C ASP A 137 12.24 -26.57 -21.03
N LEU A 138 12.66 -26.39 -22.28
CA LEU A 138 14.06 -26.39 -22.68
C LEU A 138 14.63 -24.97 -22.68
N PRO A 139 15.91 -24.79 -22.30
CA PRO A 139 16.56 -23.50 -22.37
C PRO A 139 16.71 -23.04 -23.82
N VAL A 140 16.29 -21.79 -24.08
CA VAL A 140 16.34 -21.14 -25.39
C VAL A 140 17.53 -20.18 -25.40
N ARG A 141 18.67 -20.62 -25.88
CA ARG A 141 19.87 -19.80 -26.02
C ARG A 141 20.48 -19.94 -27.38
N ALA A 142 21.17 -18.93 -27.85
CA ALA A 142 22.05 -19.05 -29.01
C ALA A 142 23.32 -19.78 -28.60
N TRP A 143 23.74 -20.73 -29.38
CA TRP A 143 24.96 -21.52 -29.16
C TRP A 143 25.97 -21.20 -30.27
N THR A 144 27.20 -20.98 -29.91
CA THR A 144 28.31 -20.97 -30.88
C THR A 144 28.76 -22.41 -31.16
N VAL A 145 29.37 -22.63 -32.32
CA VAL A 145 29.88 -23.96 -32.71
C VAL A 145 30.86 -24.55 -31.69
N LEU A 146 31.68 -23.69 -31.08
CA LEU A 146 32.63 -24.09 -30.06
C LEU A 146 31.94 -24.47 -28.73
N GLU A 147 30.90 -23.75 -28.34
CA GLU A 147 30.11 -24.11 -27.15
C GLU A 147 29.35 -25.41 -27.34
N ILE A 148 28.80 -25.63 -28.54
CA ILE A 148 28.13 -26.92 -28.90
C ILE A 148 29.14 -28.05 -28.75
N LEU A 149 30.34 -27.88 -29.31
CA LEU A 149 31.39 -28.87 -29.24
C LEU A 149 31.78 -29.18 -27.78
N ALA A 150 32.00 -28.18 -26.97
CA ALA A 150 32.33 -28.36 -25.55
C ALA A 150 31.24 -29.10 -24.79
N ASP A 151 29.96 -28.67 -24.94
CA ASP A 151 28.81 -29.19 -24.19
C ASP A 151 28.57 -30.70 -24.45
N PHE A 152 28.59 -31.13 -25.73
CA PHE A 152 28.38 -32.56 -25.99
C PHE A 152 29.64 -33.41 -25.74
N SER A 153 30.82 -32.81 -25.81
CA SER A 153 32.06 -33.53 -25.47
C SER A 153 32.17 -33.80 -23.94
N GLU A 154 31.60 -32.93 -23.12
CA GLU A 154 31.45 -33.19 -21.69
C GLU A 154 30.33 -34.18 -21.37
N SER A 155 29.28 -34.18 -22.19
CA SER A 155 28.09 -35.00 -21.96
C SER A 155 28.24 -36.48 -22.42
N LEU A 156 29.15 -36.76 -23.31
CA LEU A 156 29.34 -38.09 -23.93
C LEU A 156 30.71 -38.68 -23.59
N PRO A 157 30.83 -39.98 -23.35
CA PRO A 157 32.09 -40.68 -23.17
C PRO A 157 33.03 -40.53 -24.39
N PRO A 158 34.33 -40.48 -24.21
CA PRO A 158 35.26 -40.51 -25.31
C PRO A 158 35.05 -41.74 -26.22
N LYS A 159 35.23 -41.57 -27.54
CA LYS A 159 35.01 -42.60 -28.56
C LYS A 159 33.53 -42.98 -28.77
N SER A 160 32.56 -42.22 -28.27
CA SER A 160 31.12 -42.40 -28.56
C SER A 160 30.89 -42.22 -30.07
N ARG A 161 29.97 -43.05 -30.62
CA ARG A 161 29.47 -42.85 -31.98
C ARG A 161 28.38 -41.82 -32.01
N ILE A 162 28.51 -40.79 -32.82
CA ILE A 162 27.56 -39.69 -32.92
C ILE A 162 27.04 -39.52 -34.34
N LEU A 163 25.81 -39.09 -34.43
CA LEU A 163 25.12 -38.63 -35.64
C LEU A 163 24.96 -37.15 -35.57
N LEU A 164 25.49 -36.42 -36.54
CA LEU A 164 25.24 -35.02 -36.76
C LEU A 164 24.05 -34.83 -37.68
N LEU A 165 23.02 -34.18 -37.23
CA LEU A 165 21.72 -34.12 -37.86
C LEU A 165 21.28 -32.68 -38.11
N ALA A 166 20.70 -32.41 -39.27
CA ALA A 166 20.04 -31.13 -39.58
C ALA A 166 18.52 -31.31 -39.55
N PRO A 167 17.81 -30.72 -38.58
CA PRO A 167 16.35 -30.78 -38.55
C PRO A 167 15.73 -30.07 -39.77
N LEU A 168 14.64 -30.63 -40.28
CA LEU A 168 13.86 -30.04 -41.38
C LEU A 168 12.55 -29.46 -40.86
N ASP A 169 12.09 -28.35 -41.51
CA ASP A 169 10.75 -27.82 -41.26
C ASP A 169 9.67 -28.86 -41.57
N GLU A 170 8.49 -28.72 -40.94
CA GLU A 170 7.33 -29.58 -41.23
C GLU A 170 7.00 -29.54 -42.73
N VAL A 171 6.94 -30.69 -43.35
CA VAL A 171 6.59 -30.84 -44.75
C VAL A 171 5.27 -31.60 -44.87
N ALA A 172 4.38 -31.09 -45.71
CA ALA A 172 3.12 -31.77 -45.98
C ALA A 172 3.38 -33.16 -46.62
N GLU A 173 2.64 -34.19 -46.24
CA GLU A 173 2.81 -35.60 -46.69
C GLU A 173 2.88 -35.71 -48.23
N LYS A 174 2.12 -34.91 -48.97
CA LYS A 174 2.09 -34.83 -50.42
C LYS A 174 3.42 -34.33 -51.04
N ASP A 175 4.19 -33.54 -50.33
CA ASP A 175 5.44 -32.92 -50.81
C ASP A 175 6.69 -33.72 -50.41
N LEU A 176 6.53 -34.69 -49.52
CA LEU A 176 7.61 -35.53 -49.01
C LEU A 176 8.41 -36.27 -50.10
N PRO A 177 7.80 -36.93 -51.14
CA PRO A 177 8.56 -37.56 -52.21
C PRO A 177 9.43 -36.59 -53.03
N ASN A 178 8.93 -35.40 -53.24
CA ASN A 178 9.67 -34.33 -53.93
C ASN A 178 10.85 -33.86 -53.10
N LEU A 179 10.68 -33.69 -51.78
CA LEU A 179 11.75 -33.33 -50.85
C LEU A 179 12.84 -34.43 -50.86
N LEU A 180 12.52 -35.69 -50.74
CA LEU A 180 13.50 -36.78 -50.72
C LEU A 180 14.29 -36.83 -52.02
N ARG A 181 13.65 -36.68 -53.22
CA ARG A 181 14.33 -36.58 -54.51
C ARG A 181 15.27 -35.40 -54.62
N ARG A 182 14.87 -34.25 -54.05
CA ARG A 182 15.71 -33.04 -53.94
C ARG A 182 16.95 -33.30 -53.10
N LEU A 183 16.78 -33.80 -51.86
CA LEU A 183 17.87 -34.12 -50.94
C LEU A 183 18.90 -35.07 -51.58
N ARG A 184 18.42 -36.15 -52.27
CA ARG A 184 19.32 -37.06 -53.01
C ARG A 184 20.09 -36.33 -54.10
N ARG A 185 19.45 -35.46 -54.89
CA ARG A 185 20.10 -34.67 -55.96
C ARG A 185 21.11 -33.68 -55.35
N ASP A 186 20.84 -33.13 -54.18
CA ASP A 186 21.71 -32.20 -53.49
C ASP A 186 22.87 -32.92 -52.75
N GLY A 187 22.98 -34.28 -52.90
CA GLY A 187 24.11 -35.09 -52.46
C GLY A 187 23.98 -35.70 -51.05
N TYR A 188 22.82 -35.55 -50.39
CA TYR A 188 22.61 -36.22 -49.12
C TYR A 188 22.26 -37.69 -49.28
N GLY A 189 22.99 -38.57 -48.53
CA GLY A 189 22.79 -40.01 -48.62
C GLY A 189 21.74 -40.60 -47.68
N ARG A 190 21.35 -39.87 -46.59
CA ARG A 190 20.51 -40.44 -45.52
C ARG A 190 19.64 -39.38 -44.85
N VAL A 191 18.46 -39.85 -44.42
CA VAL A 191 17.55 -39.09 -43.55
C VAL A 191 17.19 -39.94 -42.33
N ARG A 192 16.92 -39.28 -41.21
CA ARG A 192 16.39 -39.92 -40.01
C ARG A 192 14.91 -39.48 -39.84
N ALA A 193 14.04 -40.45 -39.64
CA ALA A 193 12.62 -40.22 -39.35
C ALA A 193 12.19 -41.18 -38.24
N GLU A 194 11.47 -40.71 -37.25
CA GLU A 194 11.02 -41.48 -36.07
C GLU A 194 12.15 -42.29 -35.40
N GLY A 195 13.33 -41.66 -35.26
CA GLY A 195 14.48 -42.30 -34.63
C GLY A 195 15.26 -43.27 -35.54
N SER A 196 14.71 -43.70 -36.67
CA SER A 196 15.31 -44.65 -37.62
C SER A 196 15.98 -43.93 -38.80
N VAL A 197 17.14 -44.43 -39.23
CA VAL A 197 17.90 -43.85 -40.34
C VAL A 197 17.58 -44.62 -41.62
N TYR A 198 17.19 -43.91 -42.69
CA TYR A 198 16.86 -44.43 -44.02
C TYR A 198 17.87 -43.93 -45.04
N GLU A 199 18.28 -44.85 -45.95
CA GLU A 199 19.10 -44.47 -47.10
C GLU A 199 18.26 -43.81 -48.20
N LEU A 200 18.76 -42.82 -48.89
CA LEU A 200 18.04 -42.12 -49.95
C LEU A 200 18.24 -42.76 -51.33
N ASP A 201 19.05 -43.84 -51.45
CA ASP A 201 19.27 -44.62 -52.65
C ASP A 201 19.08 -46.13 -52.36
N PRO A 202 17.96 -46.74 -52.78
CA PRO A 202 16.76 -46.14 -53.41
C PRO A 202 15.94 -45.26 -52.43
N ILE A 203 15.09 -44.38 -53.00
CA ILE A 203 14.25 -43.50 -52.18
C ILE A 203 13.33 -44.39 -51.33
N PRO A 204 13.40 -44.24 -50.01
CA PRO A 204 12.64 -45.08 -49.07
C PRO A 204 11.16 -44.70 -49.01
N THR A 205 10.33 -45.70 -48.72
CA THR A 205 8.95 -45.45 -48.28
C THR A 205 8.95 -45.18 -46.79
N LEU A 206 8.75 -43.92 -46.39
CA LEU A 206 8.69 -43.52 -44.98
C LEU A 206 7.32 -43.86 -44.39
N PRO A 207 7.19 -44.00 -43.04
CA PRO A 207 5.92 -44.19 -42.34
C PRO A 207 4.88 -43.11 -42.70
N ARG A 208 3.59 -43.48 -42.76
CA ARG A 208 2.50 -42.63 -43.27
C ARG A 208 2.16 -41.37 -42.46
N ARG A 209 2.86 -41.03 -41.45
CA ARG A 209 2.88 -39.75 -40.73
C ARG A 209 4.27 -39.57 -40.17
N PRO A 210 5.23 -39.02 -40.94
CA PRO A 210 6.46 -38.60 -40.27
C PRO A 210 6.04 -37.55 -39.25
N SER A 211 6.17 -37.93 -37.97
CA SER A 211 6.01 -36.99 -36.88
C SER A 211 6.97 -35.81 -37.08
N ARG A 212 6.77 -34.69 -36.41
CA ARG A 212 7.49 -33.39 -36.52
C ARG A 212 9.03 -33.44 -36.58
N SER A 213 9.67 -34.58 -36.69
CA SER A 213 11.13 -34.78 -36.54
C SER A 213 11.81 -35.52 -37.69
N MET A 214 11.66 -35.02 -38.93
CA MET A 214 12.54 -35.49 -40.00
C MET A 214 13.86 -34.70 -39.99
N GLN A 215 14.98 -35.37 -40.05
CA GLN A 215 16.33 -34.80 -39.96
C GLN A 215 17.21 -35.35 -41.08
N ILE A 216 18.06 -34.50 -41.67
CA ILE A 216 19.10 -34.96 -42.60
C ILE A 216 20.28 -35.45 -41.77
N VAL A 217 20.82 -36.62 -42.08
CA VAL A 217 22.09 -37.08 -41.51
C VAL A 217 23.23 -36.45 -42.28
N ILE A 218 23.90 -35.52 -41.64
CA ILE A 218 25.02 -34.74 -42.22
C ILE A 218 26.31 -35.57 -42.16
N ASP A 219 26.61 -36.14 -40.99
CA ASP A 219 27.81 -36.98 -40.83
C ASP A 219 27.60 -38.03 -39.71
N ARG A 220 28.44 -39.05 -39.74
CA ARG A 220 28.57 -40.10 -38.73
C ARG A 220 30.01 -40.16 -38.27
N LEU A 221 30.25 -39.79 -37.04
CA LEU A 221 31.61 -39.63 -36.50
C LEU A 221 31.74 -40.41 -35.20
N VAL A 222 33.00 -40.66 -34.87
CA VAL A 222 33.40 -41.10 -33.53
C VAL A 222 34.00 -39.90 -32.85
N LEU A 223 33.61 -39.63 -31.64
CA LEU A 223 34.12 -38.52 -30.81
C LEU A 223 35.57 -38.79 -30.46
N ASP A 224 36.50 -38.10 -31.18
CA ASP A 224 37.93 -38.30 -31.09
C ASP A 224 38.62 -36.93 -31.21
N GLU A 225 39.60 -36.66 -30.35
CA GLU A 225 40.31 -35.38 -30.36
C GLU A 225 41.05 -35.13 -31.67
N GLU A 226 41.57 -36.16 -32.32
CA GLU A 226 42.28 -36.06 -33.61
C GLU A 226 41.35 -35.65 -34.77
N LYS A 227 40.01 -35.81 -34.63
CA LYS A 227 39.02 -35.48 -35.65
C LYS A 227 38.25 -34.19 -35.39
N GLN A 228 38.71 -33.38 -34.48
CA GLN A 228 38.01 -32.18 -34.03
C GLN A 228 37.71 -31.20 -35.20
N ARG A 229 38.60 -31.05 -36.15
CA ARG A 229 38.38 -30.16 -37.32
C ARG A 229 37.24 -30.64 -38.22
N ARG A 230 37.17 -31.93 -38.52
CA ARG A 230 36.06 -32.52 -39.30
C ARG A 230 34.73 -32.37 -38.55
N LEU A 231 34.77 -32.50 -37.26
CA LEU A 231 33.60 -32.38 -36.41
C LEU A 231 33.04 -30.95 -36.45
N ILE A 232 33.87 -29.93 -36.39
CA ILE A 232 33.52 -28.51 -36.54
C ILE A 232 32.92 -28.26 -37.92
N ASP A 233 33.59 -28.71 -39.02
CA ASP A 233 33.14 -28.50 -40.39
C ASP A 233 31.75 -29.17 -40.61
N SER A 234 31.53 -30.37 -40.10
CA SER A 234 30.28 -31.09 -40.19
C SER A 234 29.16 -30.48 -39.34
N LEU A 235 29.51 -29.88 -38.16
CA LEU A 235 28.56 -29.17 -37.30
C LEU A 235 28.12 -27.84 -37.93
N GLU A 236 29.09 -27.07 -38.53
CA GLU A 236 28.75 -25.86 -39.29
C GLU A 236 27.85 -26.19 -40.50
N LEU A 237 28.10 -27.29 -41.20
CA LEU A 237 27.25 -27.72 -42.28
C LEU A 237 25.85 -28.09 -41.74
N ALA A 238 25.76 -28.83 -40.63
CA ALA A 238 24.48 -29.19 -40.00
C ALA A 238 23.67 -27.97 -39.63
N LEU A 239 24.28 -26.95 -39.03
CA LEU A 239 23.64 -25.67 -38.66
C LEU A 239 23.20 -24.91 -39.93
N ARG A 240 24.02 -24.81 -40.93
CA ARG A 240 23.66 -24.14 -42.18
C ARG A 240 22.48 -24.80 -42.88
N VAL A 241 22.47 -26.15 -42.99
CA VAL A 241 21.38 -26.93 -43.61
C VAL A 241 20.10 -26.90 -42.80
N GLY A 242 20.22 -26.97 -41.47
CA GLY A 242 19.13 -26.89 -40.51
C GLY A 242 18.68 -25.46 -40.18
N LYS A 243 19.07 -24.45 -41.01
CA LYS A 243 18.72 -23.04 -40.84
C LYS A 243 19.02 -22.48 -39.45
N GLY A 244 20.21 -22.75 -38.96
CA GLY A 244 20.69 -22.34 -37.63
C GLY A 244 20.33 -23.35 -36.52
N THR A 245 19.82 -24.53 -36.83
CA THR A 245 19.56 -25.60 -35.87
C THR A 245 20.28 -26.89 -36.25
N ALA A 246 20.84 -27.59 -35.26
CA ALA A 246 21.45 -28.89 -35.41
C ALA A 246 21.01 -29.85 -34.31
N ALA A 247 21.03 -31.13 -34.53
CA ALA A 247 20.85 -32.13 -33.48
C ALA A 247 22.01 -33.12 -33.49
N ILE A 248 22.41 -33.56 -32.32
CA ILE A 248 23.41 -34.58 -32.12
C ILE A 248 22.74 -35.76 -31.42
N ALA A 249 22.89 -36.96 -32.00
CA ALA A 249 22.31 -38.15 -31.41
C ALA A 249 23.32 -39.29 -31.37
N THR A 250 23.14 -40.21 -30.44
CA THR A 250 23.90 -41.48 -30.39
C THR A 250 22.99 -42.65 -30.75
N PRO A 251 23.57 -43.75 -31.22
CA PRO A 251 22.78 -44.99 -31.47
C PRO A 251 22.10 -45.54 -30.23
N GLU A 252 22.60 -45.21 -29.03
CA GLU A 252 22.13 -45.66 -27.74
C GLU A 252 20.92 -44.86 -27.25
N GLY A 253 20.49 -43.82 -28.02
CA GLY A 253 19.27 -43.05 -27.73
C GLY A 253 19.46 -41.69 -27.05
N TRP A 254 20.71 -41.26 -26.79
CA TRP A 254 20.95 -39.89 -26.37
C TRP A 254 20.75 -38.95 -27.56
N GLU A 255 20.03 -37.84 -27.37
CA GLU A 255 19.77 -36.82 -28.38
C GLU A 255 19.68 -35.45 -27.75
N LYS A 256 20.36 -34.46 -28.36
CA LYS A 256 20.33 -33.06 -27.92
C LYS A 256 20.30 -32.15 -29.13
N PHE A 257 19.44 -31.12 -29.05
CA PHE A 257 19.28 -30.09 -30.07
C PHE A 257 20.00 -28.82 -29.69
N TYR A 258 20.56 -28.14 -30.71
CA TYR A 258 21.29 -26.87 -30.57
C TYR A 258 20.78 -25.89 -31.60
N SER A 259 20.88 -24.58 -31.31
CA SER A 259 20.48 -23.53 -32.23
C SER A 259 21.42 -22.33 -32.11
N GLU A 260 21.85 -21.76 -33.25
CA GLU A 260 22.62 -20.52 -33.32
C GLU A 260 21.78 -19.27 -33.03
N SER A 261 20.48 -19.35 -33.20
CA SER A 261 19.52 -18.31 -32.82
C SER A 261 18.82 -18.68 -31.52
N ALA A 262 18.30 -17.69 -30.80
CA ALA A 262 17.50 -17.91 -29.57
C ALA A 262 16.14 -18.55 -29.92
N ARG A 263 16.15 -19.77 -30.40
CA ARG A 263 14.97 -20.59 -30.72
C ARG A 263 15.00 -21.93 -29.97
N CYS A 264 13.82 -22.40 -29.62
CA CYS A 264 13.67 -23.73 -29.07
C CYS A 264 13.95 -24.75 -30.18
N ALA A 265 14.93 -25.60 -29.96
CA ALA A 265 15.32 -26.60 -30.92
C ALA A 265 14.24 -27.67 -31.16
N SER A 266 13.33 -27.89 -30.20
CA SER A 266 12.27 -28.91 -30.30
C SER A 266 11.02 -28.42 -31.04
N CYS A 267 10.49 -27.21 -30.68
CA CYS A 267 9.22 -26.72 -31.24
C CYS A 267 9.35 -25.41 -32.04
N GLY A 268 10.56 -24.87 -32.21
CA GLY A 268 10.79 -23.67 -32.98
C GLY A 268 10.37 -22.36 -32.30
N TYR A 269 9.90 -22.42 -31.05
CA TYR A 269 9.57 -21.22 -30.27
C TYR A 269 10.76 -20.25 -30.24
N THR A 270 10.52 -19.00 -30.66
CA THR A 270 11.55 -17.95 -30.60
C THR A 270 11.51 -17.29 -29.23
N GLY A 271 12.61 -17.33 -28.51
CA GLY A 271 12.76 -16.67 -27.20
C GLY A 271 12.56 -15.16 -27.31
N PRO A 272 12.09 -14.52 -26.24
CA PRO A 272 11.94 -13.07 -26.23
C PRO A 272 13.30 -12.37 -26.17
N GLU A 273 13.36 -11.15 -26.70
CA GLU A 273 14.52 -10.28 -26.49
C GLU A 273 14.59 -9.85 -25.03
N LEU A 274 15.73 -10.12 -24.38
CA LEU A 274 15.93 -9.86 -22.96
C LEU A 274 16.25 -8.38 -22.72
N THR A 275 15.20 -7.58 -22.58
CA THR A 275 15.29 -6.17 -22.20
C THR A 275 14.67 -5.95 -20.82
N PRO A 276 15.08 -4.93 -20.04
CA PRO A 276 14.41 -4.61 -18.76
C PRO A 276 12.91 -4.32 -18.92
N GLY A 277 12.46 -3.87 -20.11
CA GLY A 277 11.05 -3.65 -20.46
C GLY A 277 10.22 -4.93 -20.48
N LEU A 278 10.80 -6.08 -20.88
CA LEU A 278 10.15 -7.38 -20.87
C LEU A 278 9.67 -7.78 -19.48
N PHE A 279 10.40 -7.41 -18.45
CA PHE A 279 10.11 -7.75 -17.04
C PHE A 279 9.28 -6.70 -16.33
N SER A 280 8.74 -5.70 -17.04
CA SER A 280 7.92 -4.66 -16.44
C SER A 280 6.43 -4.90 -16.70
N PHE A 281 5.65 -5.08 -15.65
CA PHE A 281 4.19 -5.15 -15.75
C PHE A 281 3.53 -3.79 -16.01
N GLN A 282 4.32 -2.72 -16.14
CA GLN A 282 3.87 -1.39 -16.57
C GLN A 282 4.18 -1.14 -18.07
N HIS A 283 5.04 -1.96 -18.68
CA HIS A 283 5.46 -1.81 -20.06
C HIS A 283 4.67 -2.78 -20.99
N PRO A 284 4.24 -2.36 -22.18
CA PRO A 284 3.44 -3.18 -23.10
C PRO A 284 4.03 -4.57 -23.41
N PHE A 285 5.35 -4.72 -23.51
CA PHE A 285 6.00 -6.00 -23.81
C PHE A 285 6.04 -6.96 -22.62
N GLY A 286 6.03 -6.44 -21.40
CA GLY A 286 6.15 -7.26 -20.20
C GLY A 286 4.84 -7.53 -19.47
N MET A 287 3.83 -6.67 -19.67
CA MET A 287 2.55 -6.81 -18.97
C MET A 287 1.73 -7.97 -19.51
N CYS A 288 0.94 -8.59 -18.65
CA CYS A 288 -0.07 -9.57 -19.09
C CYS A 288 -1.08 -8.90 -20.03
N PRO A 289 -1.33 -9.46 -21.23
CA PRO A 289 -2.22 -8.84 -22.21
C PRO A 289 -3.68 -8.74 -21.73
N LEU A 290 -4.13 -9.68 -20.87
CA LEU A 290 -5.51 -9.70 -20.37
C LEU A 290 -5.75 -8.65 -19.29
N CYS A 291 -4.98 -8.66 -18.19
CA CYS A 291 -5.17 -7.73 -17.07
C CYS A 291 -4.35 -6.44 -17.21
N ARG A 292 -3.55 -6.29 -18.24
CA ARG A 292 -2.69 -5.13 -18.51
C ARG A 292 -1.84 -4.71 -17.29
N GLY A 293 -1.31 -5.70 -16.57
CA GLY A 293 -0.45 -5.50 -15.42
C GLY A 293 -1.17 -5.24 -14.09
N LEU A 294 -2.49 -5.40 -14.02
CA LEU A 294 -3.26 -5.24 -12.79
C LEU A 294 -3.18 -6.46 -11.88
N GLY A 295 -3.10 -7.67 -12.47
CA GLY A 295 -3.04 -8.94 -11.73
C GLY A 295 -4.39 -9.56 -11.41
N TYR A 296 -5.50 -8.88 -11.67
CA TYR A 296 -6.86 -9.37 -11.41
C TYR A 296 -7.77 -9.15 -12.62
N ALA A 297 -8.86 -9.93 -12.70
CA ALA A 297 -9.89 -9.76 -13.71
C ALA A 297 -10.81 -8.61 -13.26
N GLY A 298 -10.99 -7.59 -14.10
CA GLY A 298 -11.99 -6.56 -13.88
C GLY A 298 -13.40 -7.16 -13.96
N ALA A 299 -14.30 -6.75 -13.10
CA ALA A 299 -15.67 -7.24 -13.08
C ALA A 299 -16.45 -6.92 -14.37
N ASP A 300 -16.03 -5.89 -15.14
CA ASP A 300 -16.59 -5.55 -16.45
C ASP A 300 -15.49 -4.95 -17.32
N GLY A 301 -15.37 -5.41 -18.56
CA GLY A 301 -14.41 -4.92 -19.55
C GLY A 301 -14.52 -3.42 -19.88
N GLU A 302 -15.48 -2.70 -19.31
CA GLU A 302 -15.71 -1.27 -19.53
C GLU A 302 -14.80 -0.35 -18.72
N GLU A 303 -14.40 -0.70 -17.47
CA GLU A 303 -13.46 0.14 -16.72
C GLU A 303 -12.01 0.01 -17.23
N ALA A 304 -11.61 -1.16 -17.69
CA ALA A 304 -10.34 -1.34 -18.38
C ALA A 304 -10.28 -0.59 -19.71
N HIS A 305 -11.43 -0.41 -20.38
CA HIS A 305 -11.56 0.39 -21.60
C HIS A 305 -11.48 1.91 -21.35
N ARG A 306 -11.90 2.39 -20.17
CA ARG A 306 -11.81 3.83 -19.83
C ARG A 306 -10.40 4.25 -19.44
N ALA A 307 -9.64 3.40 -18.76
CA ALA A 307 -8.25 3.67 -18.41
C ALA A 307 -7.27 3.56 -19.59
N GLY A 308 -7.63 2.87 -20.67
CA GLY A 308 -6.78 2.64 -21.85
C GLY A 308 -7.02 3.55 -23.06
N ARG A 309 -8.04 4.40 -23.02
CA ARG A 309 -8.36 5.31 -24.15
C ARG A 309 -7.69 6.70 -24.10
N SER A 310 -6.86 6.99 -23.11
CA SER A 310 -6.20 8.30 -23.02
C SER A 310 -4.80 8.39 -23.64
N SER A 311 -4.34 7.36 -24.39
CA SER A 311 -3.01 7.42 -25.01
C SER A 311 -2.94 6.87 -26.44
N ALA A 312 -3.89 7.25 -27.31
CA ALA A 312 -3.68 7.12 -28.74
C ALA A 312 -4.36 8.31 -29.42
N GLY A 313 -3.55 9.31 -29.79
CA GLY A 313 -3.99 10.45 -30.55
C GLY A 313 -4.54 10.03 -31.89
N ARG A 314 -5.73 10.53 -32.22
CA ARG A 314 -6.16 10.82 -33.59
C ARG A 314 -6.94 12.14 -33.60
N PHE A 315 -6.44 13.06 -34.38
CA PHE A 315 -7.12 14.24 -34.87
C PHE A 315 -8.35 13.87 -35.70
N GLY A 316 -9.42 14.66 -35.54
CA GLY A 316 -10.42 14.78 -36.62
C GLY A 316 -11.88 14.78 -36.19
N SER A 317 -12.46 15.99 -36.19
CA SER A 317 -13.81 16.40 -36.63
C SER A 317 -15.08 15.89 -35.94
N SER A 318 -15.67 16.86 -35.23
CA SER A 318 -17.09 17.29 -35.20
C SER A 318 -18.24 16.40 -34.72
N PRO A 319 -19.27 17.01 -34.13
CA PRO A 319 -20.19 16.37 -33.20
C PRO A 319 -21.49 15.95 -33.91
N VAL A 320 -22.03 14.83 -33.44
CA VAL A 320 -23.43 14.48 -33.71
C VAL A 320 -24.24 14.60 -32.43
N ARG A 321 -25.12 15.60 -32.41
CA ARG A 321 -26.25 15.70 -31.49
C ARG A 321 -27.19 14.53 -31.75
N THR A 322 -27.65 13.87 -30.71
CA THR A 322 -28.91 13.14 -30.70
C THR A 322 -29.77 13.66 -29.54
N GLU A 323 -30.73 14.44 -29.93
CA GLU A 323 -31.90 14.79 -29.15
C GLU A 323 -32.75 13.50 -28.92
N VAL A 324 -33.14 13.26 -27.68
CA VAL A 324 -34.19 12.32 -27.35
C VAL A 324 -35.31 13.13 -26.71
N GLU A 325 -36.46 13.13 -27.40
CA GLU A 325 -37.69 13.82 -27.07
C GLU A 325 -38.28 13.34 -25.74
N GLU A 326 -38.66 14.31 -24.92
CA GLU A 326 -39.58 14.13 -23.80
C GLU A 326 -41.03 13.97 -24.35
N SER A 327 -41.63 12.86 -24.02
CA SER A 327 -43.08 12.73 -24.08
C SER A 327 -43.62 12.65 -22.65
N GLY A 328 -44.40 13.67 -22.27
CA GLY A 328 -44.97 13.78 -20.95
C GLY A 328 -46.25 12.99 -20.78
N ASP A 329 -46.52 12.62 -19.55
CA ASP A 329 -47.90 12.53 -19.03
C ASP A 329 -47.89 12.86 -17.50
N PRO A 330 -48.66 13.87 -17.02
CA PRO A 330 -48.72 14.25 -15.62
C PRO A 330 -49.92 13.64 -14.95
N GLY A 331 -49.79 12.50 -14.32
CA GLY A 331 -50.83 11.90 -13.54
C GLY A 331 -50.36 11.01 -12.39
N LEU A 332 -50.65 11.46 -11.15
CA LEU A 332 -50.59 10.69 -9.92
C LEU A 332 -49.21 10.36 -9.32
N ALA A 333 -48.60 11.35 -8.71
CA ALA A 333 -47.49 11.14 -7.78
C ALA A 333 -47.96 11.29 -6.34
N ASN A 334 -47.91 10.17 -5.59
CA ASN A 334 -48.20 10.08 -4.18
C ASN A 334 -47.21 10.93 -3.36
N PRO A 335 -47.65 11.92 -2.51
CA PRO A 335 -46.78 12.78 -1.72
C PRO A 335 -45.87 12.06 -0.71
N ALA A 336 -46.22 10.83 -0.35
CA ALA A 336 -45.42 9.99 0.55
C ALA A 336 -44.14 9.44 -0.09
N LEU A 337 -44.14 9.15 -1.40
CA LEU A 337 -42.98 8.68 -2.16
C LEU A 337 -41.94 9.79 -2.35
N ARG A 338 -42.33 11.05 -2.54
CA ARG A 338 -41.41 12.20 -2.64
C ARG A 338 -40.68 12.51 -1.32
N ARG A 339 -41.24 12.08 -0.18
CA ARG A 339 -40.52 12.19 1.13
C ARG A 339 -39.47 11.10 1.33
N LEU A 340 -39.62 9.94 0.70
CA LEU A 340 -38.66 8.86 0.73
C LEU A 340 -37.45 9.14 -0.20
N ASP A 341 -37.69 9.72 -1.38
CA ASP A 341 -36.63 10.05 -2.34
C ASP A 341 -35.70 11.17 -1.84
N ALA A 342 -36.21 12.14 -1.06
CA ALA A 342 -35.41 13.19 -0.45
C ALA A 342 -34.54 12.70 0.72
N ILE A 343 -34.93 11.61 1.38
CA ILE A 343 -34.18 10.93 2.43
C ILE A 343 -33.20 9.94 1.80
N ALA A 344 -33.54 9.30 0.68
CA ALA A 344 -32.72 8.35 -0.04
C ALA A 344 -31.49 9.03 -0.71
N ALA A 345 -31.61 10.26 -1.20
CA ALA A 345 -30.50 10.96 -1.85
C ALA A 345 -29.31 11.28 -0.92
N ASP A 346 -29.52 11.30 0.41
CA ASP A 346 -28.42 11.44 1.39
C ASP A 346 -27.95 10.09 1.97
N THR A 347 -28.60 8.96 1.58
CA THR A 347 -28.30 7.63 2.11
C THR A 347 -27.59 6.72 1.11
N GLU A 348 -27.39 7.14 -0.15
CA GLU A 348 -26.72 6.33 -1.17
C GLU A 348 -25.21 6.09 -0.94
N GLU A 349 -24.56 6.80 -0.01
CA GLU A 349 -23.16 6.56 0.36
C GLU A 349 -22.96 5.56 1.54
N VAL A 350 -24.00 5.00 2.12
CA VAL A 350 -23.91 4.14 3.33
C VAL A 350 -23.99 2.64 3.02
N SER A 351 -24.00 2.22 1.76
CA SER A 351 -24.23 0.82 1.41
C SER A 351 -23.01 -0.10 1.42
N GLU A 352 -21.80 0.40 1.60
CA GLU A 352 -20.61 -0.46 1.73
C GLU A 352 -20.20 -0.57 3.21
N LEU A 353 -20.33 -1.77 3.77
CA LEU A 353 -19.75 -2.07 5.08
C LEU A 353 -18.21 -1.93 4.99
N PRO A 354 -17.58 -1.23 5.94
CA PRO A 354 -16.12 -1.07 5.93
C PRO A 354 -15.40 -2.42 5.88
N GLY A 355 -14.35 -2.52 5.06
CA GLY A 355 -13.54 -3.74 4.94
C GLY A 355 -14.13 -4.85 4.06
N LEU A 356 -15.30 -4.66 3.44
CA LEU A 356 -15.97 -5.63 2.56
C LEU A 356 -16.01 -5.16 1.09
N GLY A 357 -14.97 -4.49 0.61
CA GLY A 357 -14.85 -4.09 -0.79
C GLY A 357 -14.81 -5.31 -1.74
N PRO A 358 -15.13 -5.13 -3.05
CA PRO A 358 -15.16 -6.21 -4.01
C PRO A 358 -13.79 -6.90 -4.09
N GLU A 359 -13.75 -8.20 -3.81
CA GLU A 359 -12.58 -9.05 -4.03
C GLU A 359 -12.50 -9.37 -5.53
N HIS A 360 -11.48 -8.83 -6.19
CA HIS A 360 -11.23 -9.18 -7.58
C HIS A 360 -10.48 -10.51 -7.65
N PRO A 361 -11.01 -11.53 -8.34
CA PRO A 361 -10.32 -12.81 -8.53
C PRO A 361 -9.01 -12.57 -9.30
N PRO A 362 -7.97 -13.41 -9.08
CA PRO A 362 -6.74 -13.31 -9.82
C PRO A 362 -6.98 -13.49 -11.32
N CYS A 363 -6.23 -12.75 -12.13
CA CYS A 363 -6.34 -12.84 -13.59
C CYS A 363 -6.09 -14.28 -14.08
N PRO A 364 -7.00 -14.90 -14.85
CA PRO A 364 -6.87 -16.30 -15.26
C PRO A 364 -5.67 -16.54 -16.20
N ALA A 365 -5.19 -15.52 -16.92
CA ALA A 365 -4.05 -15.67 -17.83
C ALA A 365 -2.70 -15.61 -17.12
N CYS A 366 -2.57 -14.79 -16.08
CA CYS A 366 -1.30 -14.63 -15.38
C CYS A 366 -1.32 -15.10 -13.92
N ASN A 367 -2.45 -15.60 -13.40
CA ASN A 367 -2.62 -16.02 -12.00
C ASN A 367 -2.11 -14.97 -10.99
N GLY A 368 -2.41 -13.69 -11.24
CA GLY A 368 -2.02 -12.61 -10.36
C GLY A 368 -0.60 -12.07 -10.55
N THR A 369 0.26 -12.71 -11.34
CA THR A 369 1.68 -12.31 -11.53
C THR A 369 1.86 -11.01 -12.30
N ARG A 370 0.83 -10.51 -12.98
CA ARG A 370 0.81 -9.26 -13.78
C ARG A 370 1.64 -9.30 -15.06
N LEU A 371 2.49 -10.33 -15.25
CA LEU A 371 3.45 -10.46 -16.32
C LEU A 371 2.95 -11.31 -17.48
N SER A 372 3.50 -11.04 -18.67
CA SER A 372 3.32 -11.87 -19.87
C SER A 372 3.96 -13.26 -19.69
N GLU A 373 3.53 -14.23 -20.48
CA GLU A 373 4.11 -15.56 -20.47
C GLU A 373 5.59 -15.54 -20.87
N ALA A 374 5.95 -14.71 -21.83
CA ALA A 374 7.34 -14.53 -22.26
C ALA A 374 8.25 -14.04 -21.13
N ALA A 375 7.77 -13.09 -20.29
CA ALA A 375 8.52 -12.64 -19.12
C ALA A 375 8.70 -13.72 -18.07
N ARG A 376 7.65 -14.52 -17.83
CA ARG A 376 7.65 -15.64 -16.86
C ARG A 376 8.46 -16.86 -17.31
N SER A 377 8.70 -16.98 -18.61
CA SER A 377 9.52 -18.07 -19.15
C SER A 377 11.02 -17.89 -18.94
N VAL A 378 11.46 -16.71 -18.52
CA VAL A 378 12.88 -16.43 -18.25
C VAL A 378 13.22 -16.79 -16.81
N ARG A 379 14.29 -17.55 -16.61
CA ARG A 379 14.76 -18.02 -15.29
C ARG A 379 16.16 -17.49 -14.96
N LEU A 380 16.35 -17.20 -13.70
CA LEU A 380 17.66 -16.85 -13.10
C LEU A 380 17.83 -17.70 -11.84
N GLY A 381 18.92 -18.47 -11.75
CA GLY A 381 19.10 -19.43 -10.65
C GLY A 381 17.92 -20.41 -10.51
N GLY A 382 17.33 -20.85 -11.63
CA GLY A 382 16.19 -21.78 -11.69
C GLY A 382 14.80 -21.14 -11.45
N LEU A 383 14.71 -19.87 -11.07
CA LEU A 383 13.46 -19.19 -10.74
C LEU A 383 13.11 -18.08 -11.74
N SER A 384 11.84 -17.91 -12.02
CA SER A 384 11.30 -16.77 -12.78
C SER A 384 11.13 -15.53 -11.90
N ILE A 385 11.08 -14.35 -12.50
CA ILE A 385 11.00 -13.07 -11.76
C ILE A 385 9.74 -12.96 -10.89
N ASP A 386 8.62 -13.49 -11.32
CA ASP A 386 7.37 -13.55 -10.54
C ASP A 386 7.52 -14.44 -9.31
N ARG A 387 8.22 -15.57 -9.41
CA ARG A 387 8.51 -16.44 -8.28
C ARG A 387 9.42 -15.77 -7.24
N VAL A 388 10.43 -15.06 -7.71
CA VAL A 388 11.31 -14.26 -6.83
C VAL A 388 10.52 -13.12 -6.16
N SER A 389 9.64 -12.46 -6.91
CA SER A 389 8.81 -11.37 -6.37
C SER A 389 7.78 -11.85 -5.34
N ALA A 390 7.32 -13.09 -5.44
CA ALA A 390 6.43 -13.70 -4.44
C ALA A 390 7.14 -14.10 -3.14
N MET A 391 8.46 -14.00 -3.07
CA MET A 391 9.23 -14.28 -1.86
C MET A 391 9.13 -13.14 -0.85
N ASN A 392 9.29 -13.49 0.42
CA ASN A 392 9.56 -12.54 1.48
C ASN A 392 11.03 -12.06 1.44
N PRO A 393 11.39 -10.95 2.11
CA PRO A 393 12.72 -10.38 2.03
C PRO A 393 13.85 -11.35 2.43
N ALA A 394 13.64 -12.20 3.44
CA ALA A 394 14.64 -13.15 3.92
C ALA A 394 14.90 -14.26 2.88
N ALA A 395 13.83 -14.85 2.32
CA ALA A 395 13.94 -15.86 1.27
C ALA A 395 14.56 -15.30 -0.01
N ALA A 396 14.20 -14.06 -0.39
CA ALA A 396 14.77 -13.39 -1.56
C ALA A 396 16.28 -13.11 -1.37
N ALA A 397 16.70 -12.71 -0.15
CA ALA A 397 18.10 -12.51 0.17
C ALA A 397 18.90 -13.82 0.08
N GLN A 398 18.38 -14.90 0.68
CA GLN A 398 19.01 -16.22 0.64
C GLN A 398 19.13 -16.75 -0.79
N TRP A 399 18.08 -16.59 -1.61
CA TRP A 399 18.13 -16.97 -3.03
C TRP A 399 19.21 -16.17 -3.79
N LEU A 400 19.28 -14.87 -3.56
CA LEU A 400 20.22 -13.98 -4.26
C LEU A 400 21.69 -14.27 -3.87
N GLU A 401 21.95 -14.63 -2.61
CA GLU A 401 23.26 -15.04 -2.12
C GLU A 401 23.69 -16.41 -2.65
N GLY A 402 22.71 -17.29 -2.89
CA GLY A 402 22.93 -18.63 -3.45
C GLY A 402 23.20 -18.67 -4.97
N LEU A 403 23.15 -17.53 -5.66
CA LEU A 403 23.44 -17.48 -7.10
C LEU A 403 24.94 -17.65 -7.35
N ASP A 404 25.30 -18.73 -8.02
CA ASP A 404 26.68 -18.98 -8.45
C ASP A 404 26.80 -18.86 -9.98
N PHE A 405 27.81 -18.11 -10.43
CA PHE A 405 28.11 -17.83 -11.82
C PHE A 405 29.61 -17.84 -12.10
N ASP A 406 29.98 -17.96 -13.36
CA ASP A 406 31.33 -17.75 -13.87
C ASP A 406 31.83 -16.32 -13.55
N GLU A 407 33.14 -16.09 -13.65
CA GLU A 407 33.76 -14.81 -13.27
C GLU A 407 33.20 -13.61 -14.04
N SER A 408 32.84 -13.78 -15.31
CA SER A 408 32.31 -12.72 -16.18
C SER A 408 30.91 -12.29 -15.72
N ARG A 409 30.02 -13.25 -15.46
CA ARG A 409 28.66 -13.02 -14.98
C ARG A 409 28.65 -12.54 -13.53
N ARG A 410 29.58 -13.00 -12.70
CA ARG A 410 29.76 -12.55 -11.31
C ARG A 410 30.10 -11.06 -11.23
N LYS A 411 30.89 -10.52 -12.18
CA LYS A 411 31.17 -9.07 -12.27
C LYS A 411 29.91 -8.25 -12.53
N ILE A 412 28.98 -8.76 -13.34
CA ILE A 412 27.66 -8.11 -13.63
C ILE A 412 26.76 -8.18 -12.39
N LEU A 413 26.74 -9.30 -11.68
CA LEU A 413 25.91 -9.54 -10.50
C LEU A 413 26.28 -8.65 -9.31
N LYS A 414 27.60 -8.45 -9.06
CA LYS A 414 28.15 -7.90 -7.82
C LYS A 414 27.48 -6.60 -7.33
N ARG A 415 27.31 -5.61 -8.20
CA ARG A 415 26.76 -4.30 -7.82
C ARG A 415 25.25 -4.37 -7.58
N PRO A 416 24.42 -4.91 -8.50
CA PRO A 416 22.98 -5.06 -8.25
C PRO A 416 22.68 -5.96 -7.03
N GLN A 417 23.45 -7.03 -6.82
CA GLN A 417 23.32 -7.93 -5.66
C GLN A 417 23.46 -7.15 -4.35
N LYS A 418 24.52 -6.36 -4.22
CA LYS A 418 24.74 -5.54 -3.03
C LYS A 418 23.58 -4.56 -2.78
N GLU A 419 23.10 -3.90 -3.83
CA GLU A 419 21.99 -2.94 -3.73
C GLU A 419 20.67 -3.60 -3.32
N ILE A 420 20.37 -4.77 -3.88
CA ILE A 420 19.17 -5.53 -3.51
C ILE A 420 19.27 -6.02 -2.07
N LEU A 421 20.40 -6.61 -1.67
CA LEU A 421 20.61 -7.11 -0.31
C LEU A 421 20.47 -5.99 0.72
N ASN A 422 21.04 -4.82 0.48
CA ASN A 422 20.86 -3.67 1.36
C ASN A 422 19.39 -3.31 1.57
N ARG A 423 18.60 -3.26 0.47
CA ARG A 423 17.19 -2.93 0.53
C ARG A 423 16.37 -4.01 1.23
N LEU A 424 16.67 -5.28 0.98
CA LEU A 424 16.02 -6.42 1.65
C LEU A 424 16.30 -6.40 3.15
N ASN A 425 17.56 -6.14 3.54
CA ASN A 425 17.95 -6.04 4.95
C ASN A 425 17.26 -4.87 5.64
N ASN A 426 17.14 -3.70 4.99
CA ASN A 426 16.38 -2.57 5.52
C ASN A 426 14.91 -2.93 5.78
N LEU A 427 14.26 -3.69 4.89
CA LEU A 427 12.90 -4.18 5.12
C LEU A 427 12.82 -5.12 6.33
N ILE A 428 13.79 -6.02 6.49
CA ILE A 428 13.84 -6.95 7.64
C ILE A 428 14.03 -6.17 8.94
N GLU A 429 14.98 -5.23 8.97
CA GLU A 429 15.28 -4.42 10.15
C GLU A 429 14.09 -3.54 10.58
N LEU A 430 13.31 -3.03 9.61
CA LEU A 430 12.09 -2.25 9.85
C LEU A 430 10.88 -3.10 10.26
N GLY A 431 11.09 -4.40 10.54
CA GLY A 431 10.03 -5.28 11.02
C GLY A 431 9.02 -5.71 9.94
N LEU A 432 9.44 -5.75 8.66
CA LEU A 432 8.65 -6.15 7.52
C LEU A 432 9.12 -7.48 6.87
N PRO A 433 9.70 -8.47 7.61
CA PRO A 433 10.22 -9.70 7.01
C PRO A 433 9.12 -10.59 6.43
N TYR A 434 7.85 -10.33 6.75
CA TYR A 434 6.69 -11.12 6.31
C TYR A 434 6.06 -10.61 5.01
N LEU A 435 6.40 -9.41 4.53
CA LEU A 435 5.84 -8.86 3.30
C LEU A 435 6.48 -9.53 2.09
N THR A 436 5.67 -9.95 1.12
CA THR A 436 6.20 -10.38 -0.17
C THR A 436 6.48 -9.17 -1.08
N LEU A 437 7.48 -9.29 -1.98
CA LEU A 437 7.88 -8.18 -2.84
C LEU A 437 6.79 -7.81 -3.87
N ASP A 438 5.94 -8.76 -4.26
CA ASP A 438 4.80 -8.57 -5.18
C ASP A 438 3.56 -8.01 -4.50
N ARG A 439 3.54 -7.90 -3.16
CA ARG A 439 2.37 -7.40 -2.42
C ARG A 439 2.00 -6.00 -2.89
N SER A 440 0.73 -5.83 -3.25
CA SER A 440 0.21 -4.55 -3.74
C SER A 440 0.27 -3.48 -2.66
N SER A 441 0.72 -2.27 -3.04
CA SER A 441 0.77 -1.12 -2.14
C SER A 441 -0.59 -0.76 -1.52
N ASN A 442 -1.69 -1.02 -2.24
CA ASN A 442 -3.04 -0.73 -1.78
C ASN A 442 -3.52 -1.66 -0.64
N THR A 443 -2.82 -2.78 -0.43
CA THR A 443 -3.12 -3.75 0.64
C THR A 443 -2.26 -3.55 1.89
N LEU A 444 -1.36 -2.57 1.86
CA LEU A 444 -0.51 -2.23 3.01
C LEU A 444 -1.29 -1.35 3.99
N SER A 445 -1.11 -1.62 5.28
CA SER A 445 -1.54 -0.66 6.31
C SER A 445 -0.74 0.64 6.21
N GLY A 446 -1.25 1.74 6.80
CA GLY A 446 -0.55 3.04 6.79
C GLY A 446 0.87 2.94 7.33
N GLY A 447 1.05 2.23 8.44
CA GLY A 447 2.37 2.01 9.04
C GLY A 447 3.29 1.11 8.20
N GLU A 448 2.78 0.05 7.55
CA GLU A 448 3.57 -0.76 6.61
C GLU A 448 4.05 0.06 5.42
N ALA A 449 3.15 0.84 4.80
CA ALA A 449 3.48 1.71 3.67
C ALA A 449 4.55 2.75 4.03
N GLN A 450 4.46 3.34 5.21
CA GLN A 450 5.44 4.30 5.72
C GLN A 450 6.81 3.65 5.93
N ARG A 451 6.87 2.45 6.55
CA ARG A 451 8.12 1.72 6.75
C ARG A 451 8.75 1.26 5.44
N VAL A 452 7.97 0.85 4.44
CA VAL A 452 8.48 0.55 3.09
C VAL A 452 9.15 1.78 2.46
N ARG A 453 8.54 2.97 2.60
CA ARG A 453 9.17 4.24 2.15
C ARG A 453 10.44 4.55 2.92
N LEU A 454 10.44 4.34 4.24
CA LEU A 454 11.63 4.53 5.06
C LEU A 454 12.75 3.57 4.65
N ALA A 455 12.46 2.30 4.35
CA ALA A 455 13.43 1.32 3.84
C ALA A 455 14.09 1.80 2.54
N HIS A 456 13.31 2.40 1.65
CA HIS A 456 13.83 2.99 0.41
C HIS A 456 14.77 4.17 0.71
N GLN A 457 14.39 5.10 1.60
CA GLN A 457 15.22 6.26 1.96
C GLN A 457 16.52 5.88 2.64
N LEU A 458 16.51 4.85 3.51
CA LEU A 458 17.71 4.31 4.13
C LEU A 458 18.73 3.75 3.14
N SER A 459 18.26 3.32 1.97
CA SER A 459 19.12 2.79 0.91
C SER A 459 19.81 3.91 0.11
N SER A 460 19.31 5.15 0.20
CA SER A 460 19.96 6.31 -0.39
C SER A 460 21.05 6.82 0.56
N SER A 461 22.27 6.99 0.08
CA SER A 461 23.39 7.54 0.86
C SER A 461 23.32 9.07 0.96
N LEU A 462 22.13 9.64 1.18
CA LEU A 462 21.97 11.09 1.33
C LEU A 462 22.41 11.54 2.72
N SER A 463 23.13 12.64 2.78
CA SER A 463 23.52 13.32 4.00
C SER A 463 23.19 14.81 3.91
N GLY A 464 23.01 15.47 5.08
CA GLY A 464 22.64 16.88 5.13
C GLY A 464 21.18 17.16 4.79
N VAL A 465 20.30 16.16 4.82
CA VAL A 465 18.88 16.25 4.52
C VAL A 465 18.07 16.41 5.81
N LEU A 466 16.95 17.14 5.73
CA LEU A 466 15.94 17.19 6.78
C LEU A 466 14.85 16.15 6.50
N TYR A 467 14.78 15.11 7.32
CA TYR A 467 13.69 14.14 7.28
C TYR A 467 12.58 14.58 8.22
N VAL A 468 11.36 14.66 7.70
CA VAL A 468 10.14 14.95 8.48
C VAL A 468 9.26 13.71 8.47
N LEU A 469 9.07 13.08 9.62
CA LEU A 469 8.33 11.82 9.77
C LEU A 469 7.04 12.04 10.60
N ASP A 470 5.95 11.43 10.14
CA ASP A 470 4.65 11.47 10.82
C ASP A 470 4.38 10.12 11.51
N GLU A 471 4.48 10.09 12.83
CA GLU A 471 4.16 8.94 13.68
C GLU A 471 4.74 7.59 13.18
N PRO A 472 6.05 7.47 12.97
CA PRO A 472 6.64 6.27 12.38
C PRO A 472 6.50 5.00 13.24
N SER A 473 6.12 5.12 14.52
CA SER A 473 5.89 4.02 15.45
C SER A 473 4.52 3.34 15.30
N VAL A 474 3.64 3.89 14.46
CA VAL A 474 2.25 3.42 14.30
C VAL A 474 2.19 1.94 13.87
N GLY A 475 1.32 1.17 14.57
CA GLY A 475 1.10 -0.25 14.29
C GLY A 475 2.29 -1.15 14.65
N LEU A 476 3.27 -0.64 15.38
CA LEU A 476 4.41 -1.41 15.86
C LEU A 476 4.18 -1.97 17.27
N HIS A 477 4.52 -3.24 17.42
CA HIS A 477 4.72 -3.80 18.74
C HIS A 477 5.92 -3.11 19.43
N PRO A 478 5.92 -2.87 20.75
CA PRO A 478 7.03 -2.20 21.45
C PRO A 478 8.42 -2.77 21.17
N ARG A 479 8.53 -4.09 20.91
CA ARG A 479 9.77 -4.74 20.50
C ARG A 479 10.29 -4.22 19.14
N ASP A 480 9.41 -4.09 18.18
CA ASP A 480 9.77 -3.69 16.82
C ASP A 480 9.99 -2.16 16.75
N HIS A 481 9.32 -1.41 17.63
CA HIS A 481 9.51 0.02 17.80
C HIS A 481 10.95 0.38 18.23
N ARG A 482 11.57 -0.38 19.14
CA ARG A 482 12.97 -0.16 19.52
C ARG A 482 13.92 -0.28 18.35
N ARG A 483 13.72 -1.26 17.47
CA ARG A 483 14.52 -1.43 16.25
C ARG A 483 14.36 -0.22 15.32
N LEU A 484 13.15 0.30 15.17
CA LEU A 484 12.90 1.51 14.38
C LEU A 484 13.68 2.71 14.96
N LEU A 485 13.67 2.91 16.28
CA LEU A 485 14.42 4.00 16.92
C LEU A 485 15.92 3.89 16.66
N ASP A 486 16.49 2.69 16.75
CA ASP A 486 17.91 2.48 16.45
C ASP A 486 18.25 2.81 14.99
N ILE A 487 17.32 2.57 14.06
CA ILE A 487 17.46 2.95 12.64
C ILE A 487 17.42 4.47 12.47
N LEU A 488 16.47 5.16 13.12
CA LEU A 488 16.37 6.61 13.06
C LEU A 488 17.61 7.28 13.63
N LEU A 489 18.16 6.76 14.71
CA LEU A 489 19.41 7.27 15.28
C LEU A 489 20.60 7.07 14.31
N ARG A 490 20.70 5.93 13.64
CA ARG A 490 21.72 5.71 12.58
C ARG A 490 21.56 6.70 11.42
N LEU A 491 20.31 7.04 11.04
CA LEU A 491 20.06 8.02 9.99
C LEU A 491 20.49 9.44 10.41
N ARG A 492 20.29 9.81 11.68
CA ARG A 492 20.83 11.04 12.28
C ARG A 492 22.37 11.03 12.26
N ASP A 493 22.99 9.95 12.73
CA ASP A 493 24.44 9.81 12.84
C ASP A 493 25.15 9.82 11.46
N ALA A 494 24.42 9.55 10.38
CA ALA A 494 24.86 9.73 9.00
C ALA A 494 24.89 11.21 8.55
N GLY A 495 24.64 12.16 9.46
CA GLY A 495 24.70 13.61 9.21
C GLY A 495 23.39 14.22 8.71
N ASN A 496 22.25 13.65 9.08
CA ASN A 496 20.93 14.15 8.73
C ASN A 496 20.23 14.75 9.95
N SER A 497 19.30 15.66 9.68
CA SER A 497 18.38 16.21 10.69
C SER A 497 17.05 15.45 10.63
N LEU A 498 16.53 15.02 11.77
CA LEU A 498 15.24 14.33 11.86
C LEU A 498 14.27 15.17 12.70
N VAL A 499 13.11 15.45 12.14
CA VAL A 499 11.96 16.02 12.84
C VAL A 499 10.83 15.00 12.80
N VAL A 500 10.45 14.48 13.96
CA VAL A 500 9.48 13.40 14.09
C VAL A 500 8.29 13.87 14.92
N VAL A 501 7.09 13.81 14.34
CA VAL A 501 5.85 14.00 15.09
C VAL A 501 5.53 12.69 15.79
N GLU A 502 5.52 12.68 17.14
CA GLU A 502 5.34 11.45 17.90
C GLU A 502 4.69 11.66 19.27
N HIS A 503 4.08 10.59 19.77
CA HIS A 503 3.42 10.52 21.06
C HIS A 503 3.94 9.39 21.96
N ASP A 504 4.78 8.51 21.42
CA ASP A 504 5.31 7.37 22.17
C ASP A 504 6.34 7.82 23.21
N ARG A 505 6.24 7.22 24.40
CA ARG A 505 7.09 7.57 25.56
C ARG A 505 8.57 7.30 25.28
N GLU A 506 8.91 6.15 24.65
CA GLU A 506 10.29 5.76 24.41
C GLU A 506 10.94 6.66 23.35
N THR A 507 10.19 7.03 22.30
CA THR A 507 10.63 7.99 21.28
C THR A 507 10.91 9.36 21.89
N ILE A 508 10.01 9.88 22.73
CA ILE A 508 10.17 11.16 23.39
C ILE A 508 11.43 11.19 24.27
N LEU A 509 11.67 10.11 25.03
CA LEU A 509 12.81 10.02 25.93
C LEU A 509 14.17 9.82 25.23
N ARG A 510 14.17 9.28 24.00
CA ARG A 510 15.39 9.10 23.19
C ARG A 510 15.73 10.27 22.27
N ALA A 511 14.88 11.30 22.24
CA ALA A 511 15.12 12.49 21.41
C ALA A 511 16.32 13.30 21.94
N ASP A 512 17.06 13.96 21.04
CA ASP A 512 18.07 14.94 21.40
C ASP A 512 17.42 16.28 21.81
N HIS A 513 16.30 16.61 21.16
CA HIS A 513 15.54 17.84 21.42
C HIS A 513 14.04 17.57 21.31
N LEU A 514 13.27 18.15 22.19
CA LEU A 514 11.83 17.96 22.28
C LEU A 514 11.10 19.31 22.14
N ILE A 515 10.04 19.33 21.36
CA ILE A 515 9.13 20.46 21.20
C ILE A 515 7.73 19.98 21.56
N ASP A 516 7.15 20.54 22.62
CA ASP A 516 5.78 20.22 23.05
C ASP A 516 4.83 21.33 22.66
N MET A 517 3.83 20.97 21.83
CA MET A 517 2.83 21.90 21.29
C MET A 517 1.54 21.85 22.10
N GLY A 518 0.99 23.00 22.42
CA GLY A 518 -0.22 23.08 23.22
C GLY A 518 -0.75 24.51 23.40
N PRO A 519 -1.35 24.78 24.56
CA PRO A 519 -1.71 23.85 25.65
C PRO A 519 -2.91 22.96 25.37
N GLY A 520 -3.74 23.30 24.37
CA GLY A 520 -4.95 22.57 23.96
C GLY A 520 -4.98 22.25 22.47
N ALA A 521 -6.18 22.01 21.94
CA ALA A 521 -6.43 21.70 20.54
C ALA A 521 -7.10 22.87 19.80
N GLY A 522 -6.89 22.97 18.48
CA GLY A 522 -7.51 24.02 17.64
C GLY A 522 -7.10 25.42 18.05
N THR A 523 -8.08 26.30 18.30
CA THR A 523 -7.84 27.70 18.72
C THR A 523 -7.16 27.84 20.10
N GLN A 524 -7.28 26.79 20.95
CA GLN A 524 -6.59 26.72 22.24
C GLN A 524 -5.18 26.11 22.15
N GLY A 525 -4.76 25.68 20.97
CA GLY A 525 -3.43 25.18 20.66
C GLY A 525 -2.58 26.23 19.94
N GLY A 526 -1.57 25.75 19.25
CA GLY A 526 -0.71 26.55 18.36
C GLY A 526 0.42 27.29 19.05
N GLU A 527 0.72 26.99 20.30
CA GLU A 527 1.81 27.58 21.08
C GLU A 527 2.88 26.51 21.40
N VAL A 528 4.12 26.94 21.58
CA VAL A 528 5.18 26.05 22.09
C VAL A 528 5.15 26.12 23.62
N VAL A 529 4.72 25.04 24.26
CA VAL A 529 4.64 24.90 25.71
C VAL A 529 6.00 24.60 26.31
N PHE A 530 6.80 23.82 25.59
CA PHE A 530 8.15 23.45 25.99
C PHE A 530 9.05 23.25 24.78
N SER A 531 10.31 23.69 24.86
CA SER A 531 11.37 23.39 23.89
C SER A 531 12.68 23.19 24.64
N GLY A 532 13.32 22.00 24.48
CA GLY A 532 14.55 21.65 25.18
C GLY A 532 14.83 20.16 25.26
N SER A 533 15.69 19.74 26.18
CA SER A 533 16.01 18.32 26.37
C SER A 533 14.83 17.53 26.96
N PRO A 534 14.69 16.22 26.65
CA PRO A 534 13.61 15.38 27.19
C PRO A 534 13.52 15.35 28.72
N GLU A 535 14.66 15.45 29.42
CA GLU A 535 14.66 15.48 30.90
C GLU A 535 14.00 16.75 31.44
N GLY A 536 14.01 17.85 30.68
CA GLY A 536 13.43 19.12 31.07
C GLY A 536 11.90 19.11 31.09
N ILE A 537 11.26 18.34 30.21
CA ILE A 537 9.79 18.32 30.10
C ILE A 537 9.11 17.75 31.34
N ALA A 538 9.73 16.79 32.03
CA ALA A 538 9.19 16.20 33.26
C ALA A 538 9.07 17.25 34.40
N LYS A 539 9.79 18.35 34.33
CA LYS A 539 9.75 19.47 35.27
C LYS A 539 8.73 20.54 34.85
N CYS A 540 8.30 20.56 33.60
CA CYS A 540 7.36 21.56 33.08
C CYS A 540 5.93 21.21 33.50
N SER A 541 5.39 21.94 34.45
CA SER A 541 4.01 21.73 34.95
C SER A 541 2.92 22.16 33.95
N ALA A 542 3.23 23.01 32.98
CA ALA A 542 2.32 23.43 31.93
C ALA A 542 2.14 22.37 30.82
N SER A 543 3.11 21.45 30.68
CA SER A 543 3.11 20.40 29.68
C SER A 543 2.27 19.20 30.12
N LEU A 544 1.21 18.88 29.37
CA LEU A 544 0.44 17.65 29.56
C LEU A 544 1.30 16.41 29.30
N THR A 545 2.13 16.43 28.25
CA THR A 545 3.12 15.41 27.96
C THR A 545 4.06 15.19 29.14
N GLY A 546 4.58 16.29 29.74
CA GLY A 546 5.45 16.24 30.90
C GLY A 546 4.80 15.62 32.14
N LEU A 547 3.50 15.87 32.36
CA LEU A 547 2.74 15.25 33.46
C LEU A 547 2.63 13.74 33.31
N TYR A 548 2.44 13.23 32.09
CA TYR A 548 2.38 11.78 31.82
C TYR A 548 3.77 11.15 31.90
N ILE A 549 4.81 11.75 31.34
CA ILE A 549 6.19 11.25 31.38
C ILE A 549 6.71 11.18 32.81
N SER A 550 6.44 12.21 33.63
CA SER A 550 6.84 12.24 35.04
C SER A 550 6.04 11.32 35.96
N GLY A 551 4.98 10.67 35.45
CA GLY A 551 4.08 9.82 36.24
C GLY A 551 3.11 10.57 37.15
N LYS A 552 3.10 11.92 37.12
CA LYS A 552 2.13 12.72 37.87
C LYS A 552 0.68 12.53 37.40
N LYS A 553 0.52 12.20 36.14
CA LYS A 553 -0.74 11.80 35.52
C LYS A 553 -0.59 10.44 34.89
N GLN A 554 -1.53 9.54 35.08
CA GLN A 554 -1.49 8.17 34.56
C GLN A 554 -2.88 7.70 34.11
N ILE A 555 -2.91 6.77 33.16
CA ILE A 555 -4.12 6.06 32.77
C ILE A 555 -4.34 4.96 33.78
N HIS A 556 -5.38 5.09 34.62
CA HIS A 556 -5.67 4.14 35.68
C HIS A 556 -6.18 2.80 35.16
N THR A 557 -5.68 1.71 35.75
CA THR A 557 -6.21 0.36 35.50
C THR A 557 -7.63 0.23 36.08
N PRO A 558 -8.64 -0.14 35.26
CA PRO A 558 -10.01 -0.27 35.74
C PRO A 558 -10.20 -1.51 36.62
N LYS A 559 -11.27 -1.51 37.41
CA LYS A 559 -11.76 -2.75 38.03
C LYS A 559 -12.19 -3.72 36.92
N ARG A 560 -11.65 -4.95 36.96
CA ARG A 560 -12.00 -6.00 36.01
C ARG A 560 -13.46 -6.39 36.12
N ARG A 561 -14.15 -6.58 35.00
CA ARG A 561 -15.46 -7.19 34.98
C ARG A 561 -15.31 -8.69 35.24
N LYS A 562 -16.19 -9.23 36.06
CA LYS A 562 -16.24 -10.69 36.28
C LYS A 562 -16.63 -11.35 34.94
N LYS A 563 -15.84 -12.34 34.49
CA LYS A 563 -16.19 -13.20 33.37
C LYS A 563 -17.57 -13.82 33.67
N ARG A 564 -18.58 -13.53 32.90
CA ARG A 564 -19.93 -14.12 33.07
C ARG A 564 -20.03 -15.55 32.54
N GLY A 565 -18.95 -16.24 32.20
CA GLY A 565 -18.95 -17.59 31.63
C GLY A 565 -19.49 -17.70 30.18
N ASP A 566 -20.11 -16.66 29.69
CA ASP A 566 -20.69 -16.61 28.34
C ASP A 566 -19.67 -16.05 27.34
N PHE A 567 -19.32 -16.83 26.34
CA PHE A 567 -18.41 -16.43 25.24
C PHE A 567 -18.90 -17.00 23.91
N PHE A 568 -18.52 -16.37 22.81
CA PHE A 568 -18.57 -16.99 21.49
C PHE A 568 -17.15 -17.44 21.10
N ARG A 569 -17.07 -18.52 20.34
CA ARG A 569 -15.81 -19.18 19.99
C ARG A 569 -15.64 -19.28 18.49
N LEU A 570 -14.48 -18.84 18.00
CA LEU A 570 -14.00 -19.13 16.67
C LEU A 570 -13.03 -20.31 16.74
N THR A 571 -13.31 -21.38 16.01
CA THR A 571 -12.54 -22.62 16.05
C THR A 571 -11.85 -22.89 14.72
N GLY A 572 -10.59 -23.31 14.78
CA GLY A 572 -9.84 -23.80 13.62
C GLY A 572 -9.52 -22.72 12.56
N ALA A 573 -9.29 -21.48 12.97
CA ALA A 573 -8.90 -20.43 12.05
C ALA A 573 -7.50 -20.72 11.45
N CYS A 574 -7.42 -20.84 10.11
CA CYS A 574 -6.18 -21.24 9.39
C CYS A 574 -5.90 -20.38 8.15
N GLY A 575 -6.45 -19.16 8.09
CA GLY A 575 -6.14 -18.21 7.03
C GLY A 575 -4.71 -17.67 7.11
N HIS A 576 -4.08 -17.43 5.95
CA HIS A 576 -2.72 -16.89 5.83
C HIS A 576 -1.71 -17.65 6.73
N ASN A 577 -1.17 -16.99 7.74
CA ASN A 577 -0.18 -17.60 8.65
C ASN A 577 -0.78 -18.27 9.88
N LEU A 578 -2.09 -18.25 10.10
CA LEU A 578 -2.75 -18.84 11.25
C LEU A 578 -2.62 -20.37 11.25
N LYS A 579 -2.28 -20.95 12.41
CA LYS A 579 -2.00 -22.39 12.59
C LYS A 579 -3.19 -23.15 13.20
N SER A 580 -4.37 -23.05 12.56
CA SER A 580 -5.61 -23.71 13.02
C SER A 580 -5.95 -23.38 14.47
N ILE A 581 -5.95 -22.08 14.79
CA ILE A 581 -6.14 -21.61 16.18
C ILE A 581 -7.62 -21.48 16.54
N SER A 582 -7.90 -21.61 17.85
CA SER A 582 -9.23 -21.37 18.41
C SER A 582 -9.17 -20.25 19.44
N ALA A 583 -10.11 -19.30 19.36
CA ALA A 583 -10.15 -18.10 20.21
C ALA A 583 -11.53 -17.91 20.83
N ASP A 584 -11.55 -17.59 22.13
CA ASP A 584 -12.74 -17.29 22.92
C ASP A 584 -12.90 -15.79 23.11
N PHE A 585 -14.11 -15.28 22.87
CA PHE A 585 -14.42 -13.85 23.00
C PHE A 585 -15.56 -13.69 24.02
N PRO A 586 -15.27 -13.19 25.25
CA PRO A 586 -16.28 -12.98 26.28
C PRO A 586 -17.29 -11.89 25.89
N TYR A 587 -18.57 -12.14 26.14
CA TYR A 587 -19.63 -11.17 25.93
C TYR A 587 -19.61 -10.04 26.97
N GLY A 588 -19.99 -8.81 26.55
CA GLY A 588 -20.09 -7.64 27.43
C GLY A 588 -18.75 -7.26 28.07
N CYS A 589 -17.66 -7.55 27.40
CA CYS A 589 -16.29 -7.27 27.83
C CYS A 589 -15.53 -6.54 26.72
N MET A 590 -14.44 -5.90 27.13
CA MET A 590 -13.43 -5.35 26.22
C MET A 590 -12.30 -6.35 26.06
N THR A 591 -12.20 -7.00 24.90
CA THR A 591 -11.13 -7.95 24.55
C THR A 591 -10.08 -7.25 23.70
N CYS A 592 -8.82 -7.34 24.11
CA CYS A 592 -7.69 -6.82 23.32
C CYS A 592 -6.97 -7.98 22.62
N VAL A 593 -6.83 -7.91 21.30
CA VAL A 593 -6.03 -8.83 20.49
C VAL A 593 -4.70 -8.16 20.20
N THR A 594 -3.62 -8.72 20.73
CA THR A 594 -2.27 -8.15 20.66
C THR A 594 -1.25 -9.15 20.12
N GLY A 595 0.02 -8.77 20.04
CA GLY A 595 1.13 -9.60 19.55
C GLY A 595 2.02 -8.87 18.55
N VAL A 596 3.16 -9.44 18.21
CA VAL A 596 4.13 -8.83 17.29
C VAL A 596 3.55 -8.51 15.92
N SER A 597 4.19 -7.61 15.17
CA SER A 597 3.76 -7.26 13.80
C SER A 597 3.80 -8.51 12.92
N GLY A 598 2.75 -8.71 12.07
CA GLY A 598 2.63 -9.90 11.22
C GLY A 598 2.27 -11.20 11.92
N SER A 599 1.90 -11.20 13.23
CA SER A 599 1.53 -12.43 13.97
C SER A 599 0.17 -13.03 13.59
N GLY A 600 -0.63 -12.34 12.76
CA GLY A 600 -1.94 -12.82 12.30
C GLY A 600 -3.15 -12.19 12.99
N LYS A 601 -3.00 -11.08 13.73
CA LYS A 601 -4.09 -10.36 14.42
C LYS A 601 -5.23 -9.95 13.49
N SER A 602 -4.90 -9.23 12.42
CA SER A 602 -5.89 -8.77 11.43
C SER A 602 -6.54 -9.95 10.71
N THR A 603 -5.78 -11.00 10.40
CA THR A 603 -6.31 -12.23 9.81
C THR A 603 -7.33 -12.91 10.72
N LEU A 604 -7.05 -13.02 12.03
CA LEU A 604 -7.97 -13.61 13.00
C LEU A 604 -9.25 -12.77 13.14
N VAL A 605 -9.09 -11.44 13.34
CA VAL A 605 -10.20 -10.58 13.72
C VAL A 605 -10.95 -10.03 12.51
N LEU A 606 -10.23 -9.51 11.48
CA LEU A 606 -10.84 -8.85 10.34
C LEU A 606 -11.19 -9.85 9.23
N ASP A 607 -10.19 -10.61 8.75
CA ASP A 607 -10.39 -11.49 7.60
C ASP A 607 -11.23 -12.73 7.95
N THR A 608 -11.16 -13.23 9.19
CA THR A 608 -11.92 -14.42 9.60
C THR A 608 -13.18 -14.04 10.39
N LEU A 609 -13.04 -13.51 11.60
CA LEU A 609 -14.16 -13.29 12.51
C LEU A 609 -15.17 -12.26 12.00
N TYR A 610 -14.69 -11.07 11.59
CA TYR A 610 -15.56 -9.99 11.12
C TYR A 610 -16.34 -10.40 9.86
N ARG A 611 -15.66 -10.96 8.86
CA ARG A 611 -16.30 -11.42 7.62
C ARG A 611 -17.30 -12.54 7.86
N ALA A 612 -16.96 -13.52 8.72
CA ALA A 612 -17.88 -14.61 9.08
C ALA A 612 -19.13 -14.09 9.81
N LEU A 613 -18.99 -13.12 10.71
CA LEU A 613 -20.13 -12.48 11.39
C LEU A 613 -20.94 -11.60 10.44
N ALA A 614 -20.30 -10.84 9.56
CA ALA A 614 -20.99 -10.01 8.57
C ALA A 614 -21.84 -10.87 7.62
N GLN A 615 -21.29 -11.99 7.13
CA GLN A 615 -22.01 -12.97 6.32
C GLN A 615 -23.24 -13.50 7.08
N ARG A 616 -23.07 -13.89 8.33
CA ARG A 616 -24.12 -14.49 9.14
C ARG A 616 -25.21 -13.48 9.56
N ILE A 617 -24.83 -12.24 9.94
CA ILE A 617 -25.76 -11.25 10.47
C ILE A 617 -26.48 -10.48 9.36
N TYR A 618 -25.77 -10.11 8.30
CA TYR A 618 -26.30 -9.25 7.23
C TYR A 618 -26.65 -10.00 5.94
N ASN A 619 -26.38 -11.31 5.89
CA ASN A 619 -26.60 -12.17 4.72
C ASN A 619 -25.91 -11.62 3.45
N ILE A 620 -24.69 -11.08 3.61
CA ILE A 620 -23.87 -10.50 2.54
C ILE A 620 -22.90 -11.57 2.05
N GLU A 621 -22.72 -11.67 0.73
CA GLU A 621 -21.69 -12.54 0.16
C GLU A 621 -20.30 -12.00 0.50
N THR A 622 -19.63 -12.66 1.44
CA THR A 622 -18.26 -12.39 1.87
C THR A 622 -17.48 -13.68 1.89
N HIS A 623 -16.17 -13.59 1.69
CA HIS A 623 -15.27 -14.74 1.76
C HIS A 623 -14.41 -14.65 3.02
N PRO A 624 -14.88 -15.16 4.17
CA PRO A 624 -14.04 -15.23 5.36
C PRO A 624 -12.84 -16.14 5.12
N ALA A 625 -11.70 -15.81 5.72
CA ALA A 625 -10.54 -16.70 5.70
C ALA A 625 -10.91 -18.07 6.32
N PRO A 626 -10.33 -19.18 5.88
CA PRO A 626 -10.75 -20.52 6.30
C PRO A 626 -10.77 -20.73 7.81
N PHE A 627 -11.86 -21.30 8.33
CA PHE A 627 -12.06 -21.67 9.72
C PHE A 627 -13.01 -22.88 9.83
N SER A 628 -13.07 -23.56 10.98
CA SER A 628 -13.90 -24.75 11.16
C SER A 628 -15.32 -24.40 11.63
N SER A 629 -15.48 -23.61 12.70
CA SER A 629 -16.80 -23.23 13.24
C SER A 629 -16.77 -21.90 13.96
N LEU A 630 -17.96 -21.26 14.05
CA LEU A 630 -18.21 -20.08 14.86
C LEU A 630 -19.42 -20.39 15.78
N ASP A 631 -19.14 -20.67 17.04
CA ASP A 631 -20.09 -21.18 18.02
C ASP A 631 -20.56 -20.08 18.97
N ASN A 632 -21.81 -20.16 19.41
CA ASN A 632 -22.47 -19.27 20.36
C ASN A 632 -22.52 -17.79 19.91
N ALA A 633 -22.50 -17.50 18.60
CA ALA A 633 -22.53 -16.12 18.09
C ALA A 633 -23.96 -15.56 17.88
N GLU A 634 -25.01 -16.31 18.19
CA GLU A 634 -26.43 -16.00 17.93
C GLU A 634 -26.93 -14.76 18.69
N ARG A 635 -26.25 -14.43 19.81
CA ARG A 635 -26.61 -13.25 20.62
C ARG A 635 -26.21 -11.92 19.96
N LEU A 636 -25.28 -11.94 18.99
CA LEU A 636 -24.83 -10.77 18.27
C LEU A 636 -25.88 -10.41 17.21
N ARG A 637 -26.41 -9.18 17.30
CA ARG A 637 -27.38 -8.66 16.33
C ARG A 637 -26.78 -7.70 15.32
N LYS A 638 -25.60 -7.16 15.64
CA LYS A 638 -24.90 -6.17 14.83
C LYS A 638 -23.39 -6.33 15.04
N VAL A 639 -22.64 -6.26 13.96
CA VAL A 639 -21.17 -6.14 13.99
C VAL A 639 -20.75 -4.83 13.32
N ILE A 640 -19.90 -4.06 13.98
CA ILE A 640 -19.49 -2.73 13.53
C ILE A 640 -17.97 -2.70 13.49
N LEU A 641 -17.41 -2.47 12.30
CA LEU A 641 -15.97 -2.26 12.13
C LEU A 641 -15.67 -0.76 12.17
N VAL A 642 -14.72 -0.38 13.02
CA VAL A 642 -14.20 0.98 13.15
C VAL A 642 -12.72 0.94 12.79
N ASP A 643 -12.42 1.11 11.52
CA ASP A 643 -11.09 1.10 10.94
C ASP A 643 -10.60 2.52 10.58
N GLN A 644 -9.35 2.63 10.15
CA GLN A 644 -8.71 3.89 9.75
C GLN A 644 -9.08 4.36 8.34
N SER A 645 -9.96 3.66 7.62
CA SER A 645 -10.38 4.06 6.27
C SER A 645 -11.09 5.42 6.31
N PRO A 646 -10.94 6.26 5.27
CA PRO A 646 -11.60 7.56 5.21
C PRO A 646 -13.12 7.46 5.39
N ILE A 647 -13.76 8.49 5.99
CA ILE A 647 -15.22 8.59 6.10
C ILE A 647 -15.92 8.88 4.76
N GLY A 648 -15.16 8.98 3.67
CA GLY A 648 -15.61 9.14 2.29
C GLY A 648 -14.42 9.47 1.39
N ARG A 649 -14.58 9.21 0.09
CA ARG A 649 -13.51 9.32 -0.92
C ARG A 649 -13.47 10.67 -1.63
N THR A 650 -14.46 11.53 -1.42
CA THR A 650 -14.61 12.81 -2.11
C THR A 650 -14.58 13.99 -1.12
N PRO A 651 -14.24 15.21 -1.58
CA PRO A 651 -14.33 16.42 -0.76
C PRO A 651 -15.76 16.75 -0.27
N ARG A 652 -16.78 16.09 -0.79
CA ARG A 652 -18.19 16.24 -0.34
C ARG A 652 -18.48 15.50 0.94
N SER A 653 -17.73 14.47 1.27
CA SER A 653 -17.84 13.78 2.55
C SER A 653 -17.22 14.64 3.63
N ILE A 654 -18.01 14.96 4.66
CA ILE A 654 -17.60 15.84 5.79
C ILE A 654 -18.08 15.23 7.12
N PRO A 655 -17.47 15.59 8.25
CA PRO A 655 -17.88 15.10 9.57
C PRO A 655 -19.38 15.32 9.86
N ALA A 656 -19.91 16.48 9.45
CA ALA A 656 -21.33 16.82 9.68
C ALA A 656 -22.31 15.92 8.92
N THR A 657 -21.97 15.48 7.69
CA THR A 657 -22.80 14.54 6.93
C THR A 657 -22.70 13.14 7.50
N TYR A 658 -21.49 12.67 7.79
CA TYR A 658 -21.25 11.32 8.29
C TYR A 658 -21.94 11.05 9.65
N THR A 659 -21.89 12.00 10.58
CA THR A 659 -22.57 11.90 11.88
C THR A 659 -24.08 12.16 11.81
N GLY A 660 -24.56 12.62 10.64
CA GLY A 660 -25.98 12.95 10.43
C GLY A 660 -26.42 14.23 11.16
N VAL A 661 -25.50 15.04 11.69
CA VAL A 661 -25.83 16.34 12.30
C VAL A 661 -26.26 17.35 11.24
N PHE A 662 -25.69 17.25 10.03
CA PHE A 662 -25.99 18.16 8.93
C PHE A 662 -27.47 18.11 8.48
N GLY A 663 -28.08 16.92 8.48
CA GLY A 663 -29.50 16.75 8.19
C GLY A 663 -30.39 17.59 9.13
N LEU A 664 -30.06 17.61 10.43
CA LEU A 664 -30.77 18.40 11.43
C LEU A 664 -30.55 19.91 11.24
N ILE A 665 -29.34 20.33 10.88
CA ILE A 665 -29.00 21.72 10.57
C ILE A 665 -29.80 22.19 9.35
N ARG A 666 -29.80 21.42 8.25
CA ARG A 666 -30.58 21.72 7.04
C ARG A 666 -32.07 21.86 7.36
N GLN A 667 -32.59 21.00 8.23
CA GLN A 667 -33.98 21.05 8.67
C GLN A 667 -34.31 22.34 9.45
N LEU A 668 -33.37 22.83 10.23
CA LEU A 668 -33.46 24.13 10.91
C LEU A 668 -33.49 25.27 9.90
N PHE A 669 -32.58 25.31 8.92
CA PHE A 669 -32.53 26.34 7.90
C PHE A 669 -33.76 26.39 7.01
N SER A 670 -34.34 25.27 6.64
CA SER A 670 -35.58 25.22 5.85
C SER A 670 -36.79 25.77 6.62
N ARG A 671 -36.71 25.91 7.95
CA ARG A 671 -37.76 26.45 8.83
C ARG A 671 -37.62 27.93 9.13
N VAL A 672 -36.51 28.57 8.75
CA VAL A 672 -36.31 30.02 8.92
C VAL A 672 -37.39 30.76 8.12
N PRO A 673 -38.00 31.84 8.66
CA PRO A 673 -39.07 32.57 8.00
C PRO A 673 -38.72 33.00 6.57
N GLU A 674 -37.53 33.50 6.35
CA GLU A 674 -37.04 33.95 5.03
C GLU A 674 -36.90 32.78 4.02
N ALA A 675 -36.46 31.60 4.47
CA ALA A 675 -36.41 30.40 3.64
C ALA A 675 -37.80 29.94 3.21
N ARG A 676 -38.78 30.01 4.17
CA ARG A 676 -40.19 29.70 3.88
C ARG A 676 -40.82 30.71 2.93
N ALA A 677 -40.53 32.00 3.09
CA ALA A 677 -41.04 33.04 2.20
C ALA A 677 -40.54 32.86 0.76
N ARG A 678 -39.29 32.40 0.58
CA ARG A 678 -38.72 32.10 -0.75
C ARG A 678 -39.03 30.69 -1.26
N GLY A 679 -39.84 29.88 -0.53
CA GLY A 679 -40.19 28.52 -0.92
C GLY A 679 -39.04 27.52 -0.89
N TYR A 680 -37.98 27.77 -0.12
CA TYR A 680 -36.79 26.94 -0.05
C TYR A 680 -37.05 25.67 0.75
N SER A 681 -36.92 24.53 0.09
CA SER A 681 -37.04 23.20 0.70
C SER A 681 -35.70 22.75 1.36
N LEU A 682 -35.74 21.62 2.06
CA LEU A 682 -34.59 20.98 2.67
C LEU A 682 -33.46 20.73 1.65
N ALA A 683 -33.80 20.40 0.39
CA ALA A 683 -32.84 20.13 -0.68
C ALA A 683 -32.03 21.37 -1.05
N ARG A 684 -32.62 22.59 -0.93
CA ARG A 684 -31.89 23.84 -1.21
C ARG A 684 -30.62 24.02 -0.36
N PHE A 685 -30.65 23.52 0.86
CA PHE A 685 -29.56 23.59 1.83
C PHE A 685 -28.62 22.40 1.77
N SER A 686 -28.70 21.54 0.75
CA SER A 686 -27.75 20.47 0.46
C SER A 686 -26.74 20.91 -0.60
N PHE A 687 -25.44 20.81 -0.32
CA PHE A 687 -24.40 21.06 -1.32
C PHE A 687 -24.24 19.88 -2.32
N ASN A 688 -24.94 18.74 -2.11
CA ASN A 688 -24.98 17.63 -3.06
C ASN A 688 -26.13 17.80 -4.08
N ALA A 689 -27.20 18.50 -3.73
CA ALA A 689 -28.38 18.69 -4.57
C ALA A 689 -28.24 19.90 -5.50
N LYS A 690 -28.76 19.81 -6.73
CA LYS A 690 -28.90 20.96 -7.63
C LYS A 690 -29.84 22.01 -7.00
N GLY A 691 -29.59 23.29 -7.32
CA GLY A 691 -30.40 24.42 -6.88
C GLY A 691 -29.80 25.25 -5.78
N GLY A 692 -29.16 24.68 -4.76
CA GLY A 692 -28.49 25.44 -3.70
C GLY A 692 -26.97 25.42 -3.75
N ARG A 693 -26.39 24.43 -4.41
CA ARG A 693 -24.94 24.29 -4.51
C ARG A 693 -24.30 25.25 -5.53
N CYS A 694 -23.04 25.53 -5.38
CA CYS A 694 -22.21 26.17 -6.40
C CYS A 694 -22.13 25.24 -7.64
N ASP A 695 -22.58 25.72 -8.79
CA ASP A 695 -22.58 24.89 -10.02
C ASP A 695 -21.16 24.71 -10.59
N HIS A 696 -20.24 25.64 -10.34
CA HIS A 696 -18.87 25.57 -10.81
C HIS A 696 -18.09 24.39 -10.17
N CYS A 697 -18.06 24.28 -8.84
CA CYS A 697 -17.43 23.16 -8.13
C CYS A 697 -18.42 22.02 -7.80
N ARG A 698 -19.66 22.14 -8.20
CA ARG A 698 -20.73 21.17 -7.94
C ARG A 698 -20.87 20.78 -6.44
N GLY A 699 -20.58 21.74 -5.56
CA GLY A 699 -20.68 21.58 -4.11
C GLY A 699 -19.41 21.05 -3.43
N GLU A 700 -18.32 20.83 -4.14
CA GLU A 700 -17.07 20.34 -3.55
C GLU A 700 -16.31 21.43 -2.77
N GLY A 701 -16.52 22.69 -3.13
CA GLY A 701 -15.77 23.83 -2.59
C GLY A 701 -14.34 23.95 -3.15
N LEU A 702 -13.85 22.89 -3.74
CA LEU A 702 -12.50 22.74 -4.32
C LEU A 702 -12.60 22.39 -5.80
N GLN A 703 -11.54 22.68 -6.56
CA GLN A 703 -11.30 22.18 -7.91
C GLN A 703 -10.12 21.23 -7.88
N ARG A 704 -10.29 20.06 -8.48
CA ARG A 704 -9.23 19.08 -8.69
C ARG A 704 -8.48 19.45 -9.97
N ILE A 705 -7.17 19.60 -9.87
CA ILE A 705 -6.25 19.73 -11.00
C ILE A 705 -5.52 18.41 -11.14
N GLU A 706 -5.84 17.66 -12.19
CA GLU A 706 -5.20 16.38 -12.47
C GLU A 706 -3.76 16.60 -12.95
N MET A 707 -2.82 15.92 -12.30
CA MET A 707 -1.39 16.00 -12.61
C MET A 707 -0.92 14.62 -13.09
N TYR A 708 -0.54 14.51 -14.37
CA TYR A 708 -0.21 13.22 -15.01
C TYR A 708 0.90 12.42 -14.32
N PHE A 709 1.83 13.07 -13.63
CA PHE A 709 2.99 12.41 -12.99
C PHE A 709 3.15 12.72 -11.50
N LEU A 710 2.26 13.53 -10.92
CA LEU A 710 2.27 13.95 -9.52
C LEU A 710 0.89 13.73 -8.90
N PRO A 711 0.77 13.74 -7.57
CA PRO A 711 -0.53 13.72 -6.91
C PRO A 711 -1.40 14.89 -7.35
N ASP A 712 -2.70 14.66 -7.48
CA ASP A 712 -3.67 15.69 -7.83
C ASP A 712 -3.64 16.85 -6.84
N ILE A 713 -3.73 18.07 -7.36
CA ILE A 713 -3.78 19.29 -6.54
C ILE A 713 -5.22 19.75 -6.41
N TYR A 714 -5.64 20.04 -5.18
CA TYR A 714 -6.95 20.62 -4.89
C TYR A 714 -6.81 22.12 -4.61
N VAL A 715 -7.45 22.95 -5.42
CA VAL A 715 -7.44 24.41 -5.29
C VAL A 715 -8.83 24.89 -4.91
N THR A 716 -8.91 25.91 -4.06
CA THR A 716 -10.18 26.53 -3.66
C THR A 716 -10.96 27.01 -4.88
N CYS A 717 -12.25 26.71 -4.96
CA CYS A 717 -13.10 27.13 -6.07
C CYS A 717 -13.13 28.66 -6.17
N PRO A 718 -12.77 29.28 -7.32
CA PRO A 718 -12.71 30.74 -7.46
C PRO A 718 -14.09 31.41 -7.38
N VAL A 719 -15.17 30.68 -7.71
CA VAL A 719 -16.54 31.23 -7.73
C VAL A 719 -17.15 31.29 -6.35
N CYS A 720 -17.13 30.17 -5.60
CA CYS A 720 -17.75 30.13 -4.28
C CYS A 720 -16.74 30.30 -3.13
N GLN A 721 -15.46 30.46 -3.42
CA GLN A 721 -14.38 30.65 -2.45
C GLN A 721 -14.44 29.64 -1.28
N GLY A 722 -14.73 28.37 -1.60
CA GLY A 722 -14.83 27.29 -0.62
C GLY A 722 -16.20 27.13 0.05
N SER A 723 -17.13 28.07 -0.07
CA SER A 723 -18.43 28.03 0.61
C SER A 723 -19.37 26.92 0.16
N ARG A 724 -19.11 26.25 -0.98
CA ARG A 724 -19.88 25.14 -1.57
C ARG A 724 -21.26 25.49 -2.13
N TYR A 725 -21.81 26.66 -1.81
CA TYR A 725 -23.16 27.12 -2.12
C TYR A 725 -23.18 28.29 -3.10
N ASN A 726 -24.32 28.49 -3.73
CA ASN A 726 -24.59 29.69 -4.50
C ASN A 726 -24.98 30.85 -3.57
N ARG A 727 -24.90 32.09 -4.08
CA ARG A 727 -25.10 33.32 -3.30
C ARG A 727 -26.49 33.38 -2.68
N GLU A 728 -27.52 33.00 -3.41
CA GLU A 728 -28.92 33.05 -2.96
C GLU A 728 -29.19 32.13 -1.75
N THR A 729 -28.51 30.98 -1.66
CA THR A 729 -28.62 30.08 -0.50
C THR A 729 -27.88 30.66 0.71
N LEU A 730 -26.78 31.36 0.46
CA LEU A 730 -25.97 32.00 1.53
C LEU A 730 -26.64 33.24 2.14
N ASP A 731 -27.58 33.88 1.43
CA ASP A 731 -28.36 34.99 1.96
C ASP A 731 -29.26 34.56 3.12
N ILE A 732 -29.66 33.28 3.17
CA ILE A 732 -30.47 32.77 4.29
C ILE A 732 -29.59 32.59 5.52
N THR A 733 -29.90 33.29 6.59
CA THR A 733 -29.14 33.22 7.83
C THR A 733 -30.00 32.79 9.03
N TYR A 734 -29.37 32.07 9.95
CA TYR A 734 -29.92 31.75 11.24
C TYR A 734 -29.02 32.32 12.32
N ARG A 735 -29.58 33.26 13.16
CA ARG A 735 -28.81 34.04 14.17
C ARG A 735 -27.55 34.70 13.57
N GLY A 736 -27.66 35.28 12.39
CA GLY A 736 -26.57 35.94 11.69
C GLY A 736 -25.57 35.05 10.98
N HIS A 737 -25.74 33.72 11.00
CA HIS A 737 -24.85 32.77 10.34
C HIS A 737 -25.51 32.09 9.14
N SER A 738 -24.85 32.08 7.99
CA SER A 738 -25.25 31.30 6.82
C SER A 738 -24.96 29.81 7.04
N ILE A 739 -25.52 28.93 6.21
CA ILE A 739 -25.22 27.50 6.30
C ILE A 739 -23.72 27.19 6.07
N ALA A 740 -23.05 27.96 5.22
CA ALA A 740 -21.61 27.81 4.99
C ALA A 740 -20.80 28.25 6.22
N SER A 741 -21.14 29.36 6.86
CA SER A 741 -20.42 29.80 8.05
C SER A 741 -20.60 28.82 9.24
N ILE A 742 -21.71 28.09 9.28
CA ILE A 742 -21.89 27.02 10.28
C ILE A 742 -20.99 25.81 9.95
N LEU A 743 -20.80 25.48 8.68
CA LEU A 743 -19.87 24.40 8.30
C LEU A 743 -18.41 24.74 8.62
N GLU A 744 -18.07 26.02 8.66
CA GLU A 744 -16.73 26.50 9.09
C GLU A 744 -16.52 26.49 10.61
N MET A 745 -17.59 26.39 11.38
CA MET A 745 -17.48 26.29 12.84
C MET A 745 -16.79 25.00 13.25
N THR A 746 -15.96 25.06 14.28
CA THR A 746 -15.49 23.88 14.99
C THR A 746 -16.65 23.19 15.71
N VAL A 747 -16.49 21.91 16.04
CA VAL A 747 -17.49 21.16 16.80
C VAL A 747 -17.77 21.82 18.15
N TYR A 748 -16.75 22.41 18.82
CA TYR A 748 -16.92 23.16 20.05
C TYR A 748 -17.80 24.41 19.86
N GLU A 749 -17.51 25.23 18.86
CA GLU A 749 -18.26 26.44 18.53
C GLU A 749 -19.72 26.09 18.16
N ALA A 750 -19.89 25.09 17.31
CA ALA A 750 -21.20 24.61 16.93
C ALA A 750 -22.01 24.05 18.14
N ALA A 751 -21.34 23.37 19.07
CA ALA A 751 -21.98 22.87 20.28
C ALA A 751 -22.47 24.01 21.19
N ALA A 752 -21.70 25.11 21.29
CA ALA A 752 -22.13 26.29 21.99
C ALA A 752 -23.28 27.01 21.26
N PHE A 753 -23.18 27.18 19.94
CA PHE A 753 -24.18 27.85 19.12
C PHE A 753 -25.55 27.12 19.13
N PHE A 754 -25.53 25.80 19.05
CA PHE A 754 -26.74 24.96 19.07
C PHE A 754 -27.15 24.45 20.46
N GLY A 755 -26.69 25.09 21.54
CA GLY A 755 -26.93 24.64 22.92
C GLY A 755 -28.38 24.30 23.25
N ASN A 756 -29.36 25.04 22.69
CA ASN A 756 -30.81 24.83 22.91
C ASN A 756 -31.41 23.73 22.05
N PHE A 757 -30.68 23.17 21.07
CA PHE A 757 -31.15 22.12 20.16
C PHE A 757 -30.66 20.74 20.61
N ARG A 758 -31.42 20.09 21.48
CA ARG A 758 -31.04 18.84 22.15
C ARG A 758 -30.57 17.74 21.16
N ALA A 759 -31.25 17.62 20.01
CA ALA A 759 -30.88 16.60 19.01
C ALA A 759 -29.55 16.89 18.30
N ILE A 760 -29.27 18.15 17.97
CA ILE A 760 -27.99 18.57 17.36
C ILE A 760 -26.88 18.46 18.41
N ARG A 761 -27.15 18.99 19.62
CA ARG A 761 -26.19 19.00 20.72
C ARG A 761 -25.71 17.60 21.09
N TYR A 762 -26.61 16.63 21.18
CA TYR A 762 -26.29 15.24 21.48
C TYR A 762 -25.29 14.61 20.50
N LYS A 763 -25.43 14.88 19.19
CA LYS A 763 -24.48 14.43 18.17
C LYS A 763 -23.14 15.15 18.24
N LEU A 764 -23.14 16.46 18.53
CA LEU A 764 -21.92 17.24 18.72
C LEU A 764 -21.18 16.84 19.99
N ASP A 765 -21.88 16.54 21.08
CA ASP A 765 -21.28 16.04 22.32
C ASP A 765 -20.60 14.68 22.11
N SER A 766 -21.18 13.80 21.28
CA SER A 766 -20.52 12.53 20.90
C SER A 766 -19.18 12.73 20.18
N LEU A 767 -19.05 13.78 19.33
CA LEU A 767 -17.78 14.16 18.71
C LEU A 767 -16.78 14.73 19.73
N ILE A 768 -17.26 15.53 20.69
CA ILE A 768 -16.45 16.07 21.78
C ILE A 768 -15.93 14.96 22.68
N ASP A 769 -16.78 13.98 23.02
CA ASP A 769 -16.43 12.85 23.88
C ASP A 769 -15.25 12.03 23.31
N VAL A 770 -15.18 11.87 21.99
CA VAL A 770 -14.06 11.19 21.32
C VAL A 770 -12.86 12.11 21.03
N GLY A 771 -12.85 13.35 21.55
CA GLY A 771 -11.75 14.30 21.40
C GLY A 771 -11.72 15.02 20.04
N MET A 772 -12.83 15.06 19.28
CA MET A 772 -12.92 15.71 17.96
C MET A 772 -13.56 17.11 18.01
N GLY A 773 -13.48 17.79 19.17
CA GLY A 773 -14.07 19.12 19.35
C GLY A 773 -13.43 20.22 18.49
N TYR A 774 -12.21 20.05 18.07
CA TYR A 774 -11.41 21.04 17.32
C TYR A 774 -11.64 21.01 15.80
N ILE A 775 -12.16 19.90 15.23
CA ILE A 775 -12.40 19.81 13.78
C ILE A 775 -13.56 20.70 13.34
N ARG A 776 -13.51 21.18 12.09
CA ARG A 776 -14.62 21.91 11.49
C ARG A 776 -15.72 20.96 11.03
N LEU A 777 -16.97 21.35 11.16
CA LEU A 777 -18.12 20.54 10.70
C LEU A 777 -18.05 20.23 9.20
N GLY A 778 -17.59 21.17 8.38
CA GLY A 778 -17.43 21.09 6.92
C GLY A 778 -16.06 20.65 6.43
N GLN A 779 -15.16 20.18 7.30
CA GLN A 779 -13.83 19.73 6.91
C GLN A 779 -13.91 18.56 5.92
N PRO A 780 -13.26 18.62 4.73
CA PRO A 780 -13.29 17.53 3.77
C PRO A 780 -12.68 16.23 4.34
N ALA A 781 -13.29 15.08 4.08
CA ALA A 781 -12.80 13.78 4.51
C ALA A 781 -11.36 13.49 4.05
N THR A 782 -10.98 14.01 2.88
CA THR A 782 -9.64 13.87 2.31
C THR A 782 -8.53 14.60 3.09
N THR A 783 -8.89 15.52 3.99
CA THR A 783 -7.93 16.26 4.84
C THR A 783 -7.80 15.66 6.23
N LEU A 784 -8.64 14.71 6.60
CA LEU A 784 -8.60 14.03 7.90
C LEU A 784 -7.48 13.00 7.94
N SER A 785 -6.85 12.83 9.09
CA SER A 785 -5.98 11.70 9.36
C SER A 785 -6.79 10.41 9.56
N GLY A 786 -6.15 9.23 9.41
CA GLY A 786 -6.81 7.94 9.64
C GLY A 786 -7.41 7.82 11.04
N GLY A 787 -6.70 8.28 12.06
CA GLY A 787 -7.19 8.29 13.44
C GLY A 787 -8.36 9.26 13.67
N GLU A 788 -8.38 10.42 13.00
CA GLU A 788 -9.53 11.35 13.05
C GLU A 788 -10.76 10.73 12.38
N ALA A 789 -10.60 10.12 11.20
CA ALA A 789 -11.67 9.43 10.51
C ALA A 789 -12.27 8.31 11.37
N GLN A 790 -11.45 7.53 12.03
CA GLN A 790 -11.85 6.44 12.92
C GLN A 790 -12.65 6.97 14.13
N ARG A 791 -12.20 8.05 14.76
CA ARG A 791 -12.93 8.69 15.89
C ARG A 791 -14.27 9.27 15.47
N ILE A 792 -14.36 9.84 14.26
CA ILE A 792 -15.65 10.32 13.73
C ILE A 792 -16.61 9.14 13.51
N LYS A 793 -16.14 7.99 12.99
CA LYS A 793 -16.93 6.76 12.87
C LYS A 793 -17.45 6.31 14.25
N LEU A 794 -16.58 6.28 15.24
CA LEU A 794 -16.95 5.94 16.61
C LEU A 794 -17.98 6.90 17.18
N ALA A 795 -17.82 8.22 17.00
CA ALA A 795 -18.78 9.24 17.44
C ALA A 795 -20.16 9.06 16.78
N ALA A 796 -20.20 8.73 15.49
CA ALA A 796 -21.42 8.45 14.77
C ALA A 796 -22.19 7.26 15.37
N GLU A 797 -21.49 6.18 15.70
CA GLU A 797 -22.10 5.01 16.36
C GLU A 797 -22.55 5.31 17.79
N LEU A 798 -21.78 6.07 18.57
CA LEU A 798 -22.18 6.54 19.92
C LEU A 798 -23.46 7.37 19.89
N SER A 799 -23.65 8.17 18.85
CA SER A 799 -24.82 9.02 18.68
C SER A 799 -26.09 8.25 18.31
N ARG A 800 -25.96 6.97 17.93
CA ARG A 800 -27.10 6.08 17.67
C ARG A 800 -27.55 5.44 18.98
N ARG A 801 -28.81 5.61 19.35
CA ARG A 801 -29.38 4.93 20.51
C ARG A 801 -29.49 3.43 20.23
N GLY A 802 -28.43 2.66 20.56
CA GLY A 802 -28.39 1.22 20.38
C GLY A 802 -28.99 0.46 21.58
N GLN A 803 -29.69 -0.65 21.30
CA GLN A 803 -30.27 -1.53 22.32
C GLN A 803 -29.29 -2.64 22.76
N GLY A 804 -28.02 -2.37 23.01
CA GLY A 804 -27.05 -3.40 23.45
C GLY A 804 -26.89 -4.59 22.47
N LYS A 805 -26.00 -5.55 22.79
CA LYS A 805 -25.71 -6.76 21.99
C LYS A 805 -25.06 -6.51 20.61
N ALA A 806 -24.44 -5.35 20.42
CA ALA A 806 -23.57 -5.09 19.27
C ALA A 806 -22.13 -5.53 19.58
N LEU A 807 -21.45 -6.03 18.56
CA LEU A 807 -20.00 -6.22 18.57
C LEU A 807 -19.33 -5.05 17.86
N TYR A 808 -18.45 -4.35 18.56
CA TYR A 808 -17.58 -3.33 17.98
C TYR A 808 -16.19 -3.93 17.79
N ILE A 809 -15.64 -3.82 16.59
CA ILE A 809 -14.28 -4.20 16.26
C ILE A 809 -13.53 -2.93 15.92
N LEU A 810 -12.45 -2.64 16.66
CA LEU A 810 -11.60 -1.48 16.46
C LEU A 810 -10.20 -1.92 16.06
N ASP A 811 -9.68 -1.35 14.97
CA ASP A 811 -8.35 -1.64 14.47
C ASP A 811 -7.40 -0.48 14.79
N GLU A 812 -6.47 -0.70 15.72
CA GLU A 812 -5.45 0.26 16.20
C GLU A 812 -6.03 1.66 16.51
N PRO A 813 -7.03 1.78 17.41
CA PRO A 813 -7.73 3.03 17.63
C PRO A 813 -6.91 4.11 18.37
N THR A 814 -5.72 3.80 18.85
CA THR A 814 -4.82 4.78 19.51
C THR A 814 -3.83 5.44 18.58
N THR A 815 -3.87 5.12 17.30
CA THR A 815 -3.03 5.75 16.28
C THR A 815 -3.17 7.28 16.31
N GLY A 816 -2.05 8.00 16.41
CA GLY A 816 -2.02 9.46 16.44
C GLY A 816 -2.57 10.11 17.70
N LEU A 817 -2.72 9.34 18.78
CA LEU A 817 -3.28 9.85 20.01
C LEU A 817 -2.23 10.14 21.08
N HIS A 818 -2.30 11.35 21.62
CA HIS A 818 -1.62 11.69 22.85
C HIS A 818 -2.23 10.91 24.04
N PHE A 819 -1.46 10.68 25.12
CA PHE A 819 -1.90 9.98 26.33
C PHE A 819 -3.25 10.46 26.89
N GLU A 820 -3.49 11.78 26.83
CA GLU A 820 -4.75 12.41 27.26
C GLU A 820 -5.92 11.95 26.40
N ASP A 821 -5.73 11.86 25.10
CA ASP A 821 -6.77 11.44 24.14
C ASP A 821 -7.04 9.95 24.24
N ILE A 822 -6.00 9.13 24.53
CA ILE A 822 -6.16 7.69 24.84
C ILE A 822 -7.04 7.52 26.08
N SER A 823 -6.82 8.33 27.13
CA SER A 823 -7.63 8.28 28.33
C SER A 823 -9.12 8.56 28.06
N LYS A 824 -9.41 9.57 27.20
CA LYS A 824 -10.79 9.91 26.77
C LYS A 824 -11.40 8.75 25.96
N LEU A 825 -10.65 8.20 25.01
CA LEU A 825 -11.09 7.07 24.20
C LEU A 825 -11.46 5.87 25.07
N LEU A 826 -10.60 5.48 26.01
CA LEU A 826 -10.86 4.38 26.94
C LEU A 826 -12.12 4.61 27.78
N HIS A 827 -12.38 5.85 28.21
CA HIS A 827 -13.62 6.22 28.92
C HIS A 827 -14.85 5.98 28.05
N VAL A 828 -14.80 6.38 26.79
CA VAL A 828 -15.89 6.16 25.79
C VAL A 828 -16.12 4.67 25.55
N LEU A 829 -15.06 3.89 25.33
CA LEU A 829 -15.18 2.45 25.11
C LEU A 829 -15.79 1.74 26.33
N ARG A 830 -15.45 2.15 27.54
CA ARG A 830 -16.07 1.63 28.76
C ARG A 830 -17.56 1.93 28.83
N LYS A 831 -18.00 3.15 28.48
CA LYS A 831 -19.43 3.51 28.39
C LYS A 831 -20.17 2.55 27.44
N LEU A 832 -19.56 2.17 26.31
CA LEU A 832 -20.18 1.22 25.37
C LEU A 832 -20.30 -0.18 25.96
N VAL A 833 -19.28 -0.66 26.67
CA VAL A 833 -19.33 -1.97 27.34
C VAL A 833 -20.38 -1.97 28.48
N ASP A 834 -20.50 -0.88 29.24
CA ASP A 834 -21.52 -0.71 30.28
C ASP A 834 -22.97 -0.82 29.73
N GLN A 835 -23.17 -0.44 28.46
CA GLN A 835 -24.40 -0.63 27.71
C GLN A 835 -24.61 -2.06 27.20
N GLN A 836 -23.87 -3.03 27.71
CA GLN A 836 -23.92 -4.47 27.34
C GLN A 836 -23.48 -4.77 25.90
N ASN A 837 -22.63 -3.92 25.30
CA ASN A 837 -21.96 -4.22 24.03
C ASN A 837 -20.67 -5.00 24.27
N THR A 838 -20.23 -5.73 23.26
CA THR A 838 -18.93 -6.42 23.25
C THR A 838 -17.96 -5.63 22.39
N ILE A 839 -16.72 -5.50 22.84
CA ILE A 839 -15.68 -4.77 22.10
C ILE A 839 -14.49 -5.69 21.89
N ILE A 840 -13.99 -5.74 20.65
CA ILE A 840 -12.70 -6.35 20.30
C ILE A 840 -11.81 -5.23 19.76
N ILE A 841 -10.61 -5.11 20.29
CA ILE A 841 -9.62 -4.11 19.89
C ILE A 841 -8.35 -4.82 19.44
N ILE A 842 -7.88 -4.53 18.23
CA ILE A 842 -6.53 -4.91 17.82
C ILE A 842 -5.61 -3.77 18.27
N GLU A 843 -4.65 -4.05 19.15
CA GLU A 843 -3.83 -3.01 19.76
C GLU A 843 -2.47 -3.49 20.27
N HIS A 844 -1.53 -2.52 20.30
CA HIS A 844 -0.16 -2.72 20.81
C HIS A 844 0.17 -1.84 22.02
N HIS A 845 -0.64 -0.79 22.27
CA HIS A 845 -0.36 0.20 23.31
C HIS A 845 -0.57 -0.42 24.71
N PRO A 846 0.46 -0.41 25.60
CA PRO A 846 0.37 -1.09 26.91
C PRO A 846 -0.78 -0.60 27.78
N ASP A 847 -1.08 0.71 27.77
CA ASP A 847 -2.18 1.29 28.55
C ASP A 847 -3.57 0.81 28.08
N VAL A 848 -3.74 0.50 26.80
CA VAL A 848 -4.98 -0.09 26.27
C VAL A 848 -5.06 -1.56 26.67
N ILE A 849 -3.97 -2.30 26.50
CA ILE A 849 -3.91 -3.73 26.85
C ILE A 849 -4.21 -3.92 28.36
N LYS A 850 -3.58 -3.11 29.25
CA LYS A 850 -3.87 -3.20 30.70
C LYS A 850 -5.29 -2.80 31.05
N SER A 851 -5.96 -2.00 30.19
CA SER A 851 -7.33 -1.55 30.41
C SER A 851 -8.39 -2.54 29.92
N ALA A 852 -8.02 -3.57 29.15
CA ALA A 852 -8.92 -4.60 28.66
C ALA A 852 -9.37 -5.56 29.77
N ASP A 853 -10.54 -6.17 29.64
CA ASP A 853 -11.04 -7.22 30.53
C ASP A 853 -10.43 -8.60 30.18
N TYR A 854 -10.12 -8.80 28.90
CA TYR A 854 -9.53 -10.01 28.35
C TYR A 854 -8.51 -9.70 27.27
N VAL A 855 -7.44 -10.47 27.19
CA VAL A 855 -6.35 -10.28 26.20
C VAL A 855 -6.11 -11.60 25.48
N ILE A 856 -5.92 -11.53 24.16
CA ILE A 856 -5.48 -12.63 23.30
C ILE A 856 -4.17 -12.18 22.65
N ASP A 857 -3.06 -12.84 23.00
CA ASP A 857 -1.73 -12.53 22.49
C ASP A 857 -1.31 -13.54 21.43
N LEU A 858 -1.04 -13.06 20.20
CA LEU A 858 -0.62 -13.86 19.06
C LEU A 858 0.89 -13.73 18.82
N GLY A 859 1.48 -14.86 18.46
CA GLY A 859 2.91 -14.94 18.19
C GLY A 859 3.37 -16.36 17.89
N PRO A 860 4.62 -16.72 18.28
CA PRO A 860 5.61 -15.85 18.95
C PRO A 860 6.22 -14.79 18.02
N GLU A 861 6.37 -15.10 16.73
CA GLU A 861 6.97 -14.22 15.73
C GLU A 861 5.96 -13.74 14.68
N GLY A 862 6.41 -12.94 13.69
CA GLY A 862 5.64 -12.58 12.50
C GLY A 862 5.74 -13.62 11.38
N GLY A 863 4.83 -13.58 10.40
CA GLY A 863 4.84 -14.45 9.23
C GLY A 863 4.71 -15.94 9.57
N GLU A 864 5.52 -16.80 8.96
CA GLU A 864 5.46 -18.25 9.15
C GLU A 864 5.78 -18.70 10.59
N GLY A 865 6.59 -17.94 11.31
CA GLY A 865 6.91 -18.19 12.73
C GLY A 865 5.79 -17.80 13.69
N GLY A 866 4.75 -17.13 13.21
CA GLY A 866 3.60 -16.65 13.97
C GLY A 866 2.37 -17.57 13.90
N GLY A 867 1.20 -16.95 14.03
CA GLY A 867 -0.09 -17.59 13.79
C GLY A 867 -0.57 -18.50 14.92
N ARG A 868 -0.03 -18.37 16.13
CA ARG A 868 -0.44 -19.13 17.33
C ARG A 868 -0.88 -18.19 18.44
N ILE A 869 -1.81 -18.63 19.28
CA ILE A 869 -2.12 -17.95 20.54
C ILE A 869 -1.04 -18.33 21.55
N VAL A 870 -0.26 -17.34 21.98
CA VAL A 870 0.85 -17.50 22.93
C VAL A 870 0.36 -17.39 24.37
N ALA A 871 -0.61 -16.50 24.59
CA ALA A 871 -1.25 -16.32 25.89
C ALA A 871 -2.68 -15.80 25.69
N ALA A 872 -3.60 -16.21 26.57
CA ALA A 872 -4.97 -15.68 26.60
C ALA A 872 -5.47 -15.66 28.06
N GLY A 873 -6.08 -14.55 28.47
CA GLY A 873 -6.56 -14.39 29.84
C GLY A 873 -6.75 -12.93 30.21
N THR A 874 -6.78 -12.63 31.51
CA THR A 874 -6.73 -11.25 32.00
C THR A 874 -5.34 -10.65 31.70
N PRO A 875 -5.21 -9.31 31.62
CA PRO A 875 -3.90 -8.67 31.47
C PRO A 875 -2.86 -9.18 32.48
N GLU A 876 -3.25 -9.41 33.74
CA GLU A 876 -2.39 -9.92 34.79
C GLU A 876 -1.92 -11.36 34.53
N GLU A 877 -2.79 -12.20 33.93
CA GLU A 877 -2.44 -13.58 33.54
C GLU A 877 -1.46 -13.57 32.36
N VAL A 878 -1.70 -12.74 31.36
CA VAL A 878 -0.83 -12.59 30.18
C VAL A 878 0.54 -12.00 30.57
N ALA A 879 0.59 -11.06 31.49
CA ALA A 879 1.84 -10.48 32.01
C ALA A 879 2.78 -11.51 32.67
N ARG A 880 2.24 -12.66 33.11
CA ARG A 880 3.02 -13.79 33.71
C ARG A 880 3.54 -14.77 32.66
N SER A 881 3.08 -14.68 31.42
CA SER A 881 3.50 -15.60 30.36
C SER A 881 4.98 -15.42 30.04
N LYS A 882 5.72 -16.54 29.96
CA LYS A 882 7.15 -16.54 29.56
C LYS A 882 7.35 -16.50 28.06
N ASN A 883 6.34 -16.92 27.29
CA ASN A 883 6.44 -17.05 25.83
C ASN A 883 5.88 -15.83 25.08
N SER A 884 5.33 -14.86 25.80
CA SER A 884 4.72 -13.66 25.25
C SER A 884 5.74 -12.52 25.17
N HIS A 885 5.94 -11.97 23.98
CA HIS A 885 6.74 -10.75 23.81
C HIS A 885 6.03 -9.50 24.34
N THR A 886 4.72 -9.53 24.48
CA THR A 886 3.90 -8.45 25.06
C THR A 886 4.02 -8.42 26.59
N ALA A 887 4.23 -9.58 27.23
CA ALA A 887 4.23 -9.73 28.69
C ALA A 887 5.22 -8.80 29.45
N PRO A 888 6.48 -8.59 29.00
CA PRO A 888 7.39 -7.67 29.69
C PRO A 888 6.86 -6.24 29.77
N TYR A 889 6.37 -5.71 28.65
CA TYR A 889 5.84 -4.34 28.53
C TYR A 889 4.54 -4.16 29.32
N LEU A 890 3.70 -5.20 29.32
CA LEU A 890 2.45 -5.20 30.09
C LEU A 890 2.72 -5.25 31.60
N ARG A 891 3.76 -5.95 32.03
CA ARG A 891 4.19 -6.01 33.42
C ARG A 891 4.70 -4.66 33.92
N GLU A 892 5.39 -3.94 33.08
CA GLU A 892 5.86 -2.58 33.38
C GLU A 892 4.70 -1.58 33.49
N ALA A 893 3.64 -1.77 32.69
CA ALA A 893 2.49 -0.89 32.64
C ALA A 893 1.45 -1.15 33.75
N LEU A 894 1.35 -2.39 34.30
CA LEU A 894 0.45 -2.77 35.38
C LEU A 894 0.92 -2.28 36.74
#